data_344bac7fc935971fc3520ba95811a208
#
_entry.id   344bac7fc935971fc3520ba95811a208
#
_cell.length_a   1.000
_cell.length_b   1.000
_cell.length_c   1.000
_cell.angle_alpha   90.00
_cell.angle_beta   90.00
_cell.angle_gamma   90.00
#
_symmetry.space_group_name_H-M   'P 1'
#
loop_
_entity.id
_entity.type
_entity.pdbx_description
1 polymer ?
#
loop_
_entity_poly.entity_id
_entity_poly.type
_entity_poly.pdbx_seq_one_letter_code
_entity_poly.pdbx_strand_id
1 'polypeptide(L)'
;MPTTDLEENKIKQAQPEEGNDTAQNEREIRKNIFKNERVNFILGVILVIFSLYLTISFISFFFTGSIDQSKVENLSVGELSSIGNEIQNWTGAFGAYLSNLMINRWMGISAFIVSLWLYVVGRRFMKVAHTRMIRFTISCALSIIVLSLFFGFIFMHSYNNTFLYLGGYHGYYATLWLNAWIGPWGTALFIIALVIILLVHLSYKTIEYIRRVSSVNLTGKAIQAIKNRTDNPETDNENDNRETESNEIQNTENIPSSENDIVNTLPEYPDDPTEEIPTLEDIQENILPIEEETKRVTIETGDPDFVIETAETEVLATQAPMEDYDPTKDLSHYKRPTFDLLDKRENSEVEINMEEQSANKKLITETLKNYNIEISSITATVGPTVTLYEIKPAPGVRIARIKSLENDIALSLSALGIRIIAPIPGKGTVGIEVPNKDPKMVSMYSVLASKKFQECKYELPLALGKSITNEVCIADLCKMPHILVAGATGQGKSVGLNAIITSLLYKKHPAQLKFVLVDPKMVEFSIYSVIERHFMAKLPDAEKSVITDSDKVIATLNSLCIEMDNRYALLAKANVRTIKEYNEEFIHRKLNPNNGHKFMPYIVVIIDEFADLIMMAGRDVEMPIARIAQKARAVGIHMIIATQRPSTTVITGNIKANFPARIAFRVMQMVDSRTILDAPGANQLIGRGDMLFTEGGDLKRIQCAFIDTPEVKRICEYISKQQGYPEPYELPEYKNPDSDAGSNGNDVINRERFHA
;
A
#
# COMPACT_ATOMS: atom_id res chain seq x y z
N MET A 1 44.24 50.93 54.35
CA MET A 1 43.18 51.89 54.65
C MET A 1 41.93 51.37 53.96
N PRO A 2 40.81 51.14 54.64
CA PRO A 2 39.64 50.42 54.18
C PRO A 2 38.50 51.38 53.80
N THR A 3 38.06 51.40 52.59
CA THR A 3 36.77 52.04 52.12
C THR A 3 36.19 51.49 50.86
N THR A 4 36.29 50.18 50.59
CA THR A 4 35.65 49.54 49.38
C THR A 4 34.69 48.38 49.67
N ASP A 5 34.50 47.99 50.94
CA ASP A 5 33.69 46.83 51.31
C ASP A 5 32.25 47.15 51.77
N LEU A 6 31.79 48.41 51.70
CA LEU A 6 30.47 48.84 52.14
C LEU A 6 29.46 49.17 51.01
N GLU A 7 29.88 49.21 49.74
CA GLU A 7 28.98 49.44 48.58
C GLU A 7 28.56 48.15 47.89
N GLU A 8 29.36 47.08 47.97
CA GLU A 8 28.98 45.79 47.34
C GLU A 8 27.86 45.01 48.10
N ASN A 9 27.67 45.30 49.36
CA ASN A 9 26.60 44.65 50.17
C ASN A 9 25.26 45.37 50.13
N LYS A 10 25.11 46.52 49.46
CA LYS A 10 23.86 47.20 49.25
C LYS A 10 23.23 46.92 47.88
N ILE A 11 23.95 46.32 46.93
CA ILE A 11 23.44 45.96 45.60
C ILE A 11 22.88 44.53 45.53
N LYS A 12 23.12 43.69 46.56
CA LYS A 12 22.57 42.30 46.63
C LYS A 12 21.23 42.20 47.37
N GLN A 13 20.59 43.29 47.80
CA GLN A 13 19.31 43.26 48.51
C GLN A 13 18.14 43.98 47.77
N ALA A 14 18.28 44.27 46.50
CA ALA A 14 17.19 44.86 45.70
C ALA A 14 17.03 44.14 44.36
N GLN A 15 16.58 42.88 44.38
CA GLN A 15 15.82 42.27 43.30
C GLN A 15 14.39 42.07 43.79
N PRO A 16 13.38 42.61 43.12
CA PRO A 16 11.99 42.50 43.57
C PRO A 16 11.49 41.09 43.35
N GLU A 17 10.80 40.55 44.37
CA GLU A 17 9.98 39.34 44.35
C GLU A 17 8.73 39.52 43.46
N GLU A 18 8.83 40.02 42.24
CA GLU A 18 7.68 40.18 41.33
C GLU A 18 7.17 38.88 40.73
N GLY A 19 7.93 37.76 40.80
CA GLY A 19 7.49 36.46 40.23
C GLY A 19 6.59 35.62 41.15
N ASN A 20 6.60 35.87 42.46
CA ASN A 20 5.84 35.09 43.44
C ASN A 20 4.46 35.68 43.75
N ASP A 21 4.35 37.00 43.67
CA ASP A 21 3.08 37.73 43.94
C ASP A 21 2.06 37.56 42.80
N THR A 22 2.50 37.49 41.56
CA THR A 22 1.61 37.22 40.40
C THR A 22 1.08 35.82 40.44
N ALA A 23 1.88 34.82 40.78
CA ALA A 23 1.43 33.42 40.89
C ALA A 23 0.52 33.18 42.12
N GLN A 24 0.74 33.91 43.21
CA GLN A 24 -0.13 33.88 44.40
C GLN A 24 -1.43 34.62 44.13
N ASN A 25 -1.41 35.78 43.51
CA ASN A 25 -2.58 36.53 43.08
C ASN A 25 -3.46 35.75 42.09
N GLU A 26 -2.86 35.10 41.09
CA GLU A 26 -3.63 34.22 40.18
C GLU A 26 -4.27 33.02 40.90
N ARG A 27 -3.58 32.42 41.87
CA ARG A 27 -4.14 31.33 42.69
C ARG A 27 -5.26 31.82 43.62
N GLU A 28 -5.17 33.02 44.16
CA GLU A 28 -6.24 33.63 44.95
C GLU A 28 -7.44 34.07 44.09
N ILE A 29 -7.20 34.63 42.92
CA ILE A 29 -8.27 34.98 41.95
C ILE A 29 -8.98 33.71 41.50
N ARG A 30 -8.26 32.64 41.16
CA ARG A 30 -8.85 31.34 40.82
C ARG A 30 -9.66 30.74 41.99
N LYS A 31 -9.18 30.79 43.24
CA LYS A 31 -9.90 30.34 44.43
C LYS A 31 -11.18 31.14 44.68
N ASN A 32 -11.18 32.45 44.42
CA ASN A 32 -12.34 33.32 44.60
C ASN A 32 -13.39 33.16 43.49
N ILE A 33 -13.00 32.86 42.27
CA ILE A 33 -13.95 32.54 41.15
C ILE A 33 -14.74 31.28 41.49
N PHE A 34 -14.08 30.22 41.96
CA PHE A 34 -14.74 28.94 42.33
C PHE A 34 -15.54 29.01 43.68
N LYS A 35 -15.36 30.04 44.48
CA LYS A 35 -16.21 30.29 45.65
C LYS A 35 -17.51 31.01 45.33
N ASN A 36 -17.62 31.66 44.19
CA ASN A 36 -18.82 32.40 43.81
C ASN A 36 -19.93 31.43 43.37
N GLU A 37 -20.98 31.34 44.15
CA GLU A 37 -22.09 30.42 43.94
C GLU A 37 -22.81 30.66 42.62
N ARG A 38 -22.94 31.93 42.19
CA ARG A 38 -23.56 32.28 40.90
C ARG A 38 -22.77 31.80 39.73
N VAL A 39 -21.42 31.94 39.76
CA VAL A 39 -20.53 31.47 38.71
C VAL A 39 -20.57 29.96 38.59
N ASN A 40 -20.54 29.25 39.72
CA ASN A 40 -20.66 27.80 39.74
C ASN A 40 -21.99 27.30 39.17
N PHE A 41 -23.08 28.00 39.50
CA PHE A 41 -24.40 27.64 38.97
C PHE A 41 -24.48 27.83 37.48
N ILE A 42 -23.96 28.97 36.92
CA ILE A 42 -23.92 29.24 35.49
C ILE A 42 -23.05 28.18 34.75
N LEU A 43 -21.87 27.89 35.29
CA LEU A 43 -21.00 26.83 34.75
C LEU A 43 -21.71 25.47 34.75
N GLY A 44 -22.44 25.16 35.81
CA GLY A 44 -23.23 23.94 35.91
C GLY A 44 -24.29 23.84 34.83
N VAL A 45 -25.03 24.93 34.56
CA VAL A 45 -26.04 24.99 33.51
C VAL A 45 -25.39 24.81 32.13
N ILE A 46 -24.27 25.49 31.87
CA ILE A 46 -23.54 25.36 30.60
C ILE A 46 -23.12 23.89 30.37
N LEU A 47 -22.57 23.22 31.40
CA LEU A 47 -22.14 21.83 31.29
C LEU A 47 -23.32 20.88 31.02
N VAL A 48 -24.47 21.13 31.63
CA VAL A 48 -25.70 20.32 31.42
C VAL A 48 -26.20 20.51 29.98
N ILE A 49 -26.26 21.74 29.49
CA ILE A 49 -26.66 22.03 28.09
C ILE A 49 -25.69 21.40 27.11
N PHE A 50 -24.37 21.52 27.35
CA PHE A 50 -23.33 20.91 26.48
C PHE A 50 -23.39 19.38 26.49
N SER A 51 -23.69 18.77 27.66
CA SER A 51 -23.94 17.32 27.76
C SER A 51 -25.13 16.87 26.89
N LEU A 52 -26.25 17.61 26.96
CA LEU A 52 -27.42 17.36 26.11
C LEU A 52 -27.10 17.52 24.63
N TYR A 53 -26.37 18.58 24.27
CA TYR A 53 -25.88 18.82 22.91
C TYR A 53 -25.05 17.63 22.38
N LEU A 54 -24.08 17.14 23.18
CA LEU A 54 -23.28 15.97 22.80
C LEU A 54 -24.12 14.71 22.66
N THR A 55 -25.09 14.50 23.55
CA THR A 55 -25.97 13.33 23.49
C THR A 55 -26.79 13.31 22.20
N ILE A 56 -27.39 14.45 21.83
CA ILE A 56 -28.16 14.58 20.58
C ILE A 56 -27.25 14.41 19.37
N SER A 57 -26.03 14.99 19.41
CA SER A 57 -25.02 14.86 18.36
C SER A 57 -24.61 13.39 18.14
N PHE A 58 -24.34 12.65 19.21
CA PHE A 58 -23.98 11.23 19.15
C PHE A 58 -25.12 10.36 18.62
N ILE A 59 -26.36 10.62 19.03
CA ILE A 59 -27.53 9.92 18.50
C ILE A 59 -27.68 10.19 17.02
N SER A 60 -27.62 11.45 16.59
CA SER A 60 -27.69 11.83 15.16
C SER A 60 -26.62 11.14 14.33
N PHE A 61 -25.40 10.99 14.87
CA PHE A 61 -24.27 10.38 14.16
C PHE A 61 -24.53 8.93 13.72
N PHE A 62 -25.36 8.16 14.44
CA PHE A 62 -25.74 6.81 14.01
C PHE A 62 -26.57 6.81 12.72
N PHE A 63 -27.28 7.90 12.43
CA PHE A 63 -28.14 8.02 11.26
C PHE A 63 -27.48 8.79 10.11
N THR A 64 -26.65 9.79 10.42
CA THR A 64 -26.08 10.71 9.43
C THR A 64 -24.57 10.52 9.23
N GLY A 65 -23.91 9.74 10.08
CA GLY A 65 -22.46 9.62 10.14
C GLY A 65 -21.82 9.09 8.86
N SER A 66 -22.49 8.23 8.10
CA SER A 66 -21.97 7.72 6.83
C SER A 66 -21.77 8.83 5.76
N ILE A 67 -22.61 9.86 5.80
CA ILE A 67 -22.56 10.99 4.86
C ILE A 67 -21.65 12.10 5.40
N ASP A 68 -21.72 12.35 6.71
CA ASP A 68 -21.04 13.47 7.34
C ASP A 68 -19.55 13.18 7.62
N GLN A 69 -19.19 11.91 7.87
CA GLN A 69 -17.83 11.52 8.24
C GLN A 69 -16.80 11.95 7.21
N SER A 70 -17.02 11.67 5.92
CA SER A 70 -16.10 12.00 4.83
C SER A 70 -15.88 13.52 4.70
N LYS A 71 -16.89 14.33 5.08
CA LYS A 71 -16.84 15.79 5.01
C LYS A 71 -16.09 16.41 6.18
N VAL A 72 -16.22 15.84 7.39
CA VAL A 72 -15.61 16.36 8.63
C VAL A 72 -14.25 15.76 8.96
N GLU A 73 -13.85 14.65 8.34
CA GLU A 73 -12.69 13.87 8.76
C GLU A 73 -11.35 14.62 8.59
N ASN A 74 -11.25 15.47 7.58
CA ASN A 74 -10.00 16.17 7.20
C ASN A 74 -10.03 17.67 7.47
N LEU A 75 -11.07 18.19 8.14
CA LEU A 75 -11.21 19.62 8.39
C LEU A 75 -10.67 20.04 9.75
N SER A 76 -10.07 21.21 9.79
CA SER A 76 -9.74 21.88 11.05
C SER A 76 -10.99 22.54 11.66
N VAL A 77 -10.98 22.80 12.97
CA VAL A 77 -12.12 23.41 13.69
C VAL A 77 -12.50 24.78 13.07
N GLY A 78 -11.54 25.51 12.49
CA GLY A 78 -11.78 26.80 11.83
C GLY A 78 -12.53 26.71 10.50
N GLU A 79 -12.44 25.58 9.81
CA GLU A 79 -13.06 25.36 8.49
C GLU A 79 -14.48 24.79 8.58
N LEU A 80 -14.91 24.36 9.78
CA LEU A 80 -16.25 23.78 9.99
C LEU A 80 -17.41 24.75 9.65
N SER A 81 -17.17 26.06 9.71
CA SER A 81 -18.19 27.06 9.38
C SER A 81 -18.52 27.11 7.88
N SER A 82 -17.59 26.71 7.01
CA SER A 82 -17.77 26.74 5.55
C SER A 82 -18.67 25.62 5.02
N ILE A 83 -18.76 24.49 5.73
CA ILE A 83 -19.51 23.31 5.31
C ILE A 83 -20.84 23.11 6.08
N GLY A 84 -21.23 24.09 6.91
CA GLY A 84 -22.40 23.97 7.79
C GLY A 84 -23.70 23.57 7.09
N ASN A 85 -23.90 24.02 5.84
CA ASN A 85 -25.08 23.74 5.04
C ASN A 85 -25.09 22.33 4.38
N GLU A 86 -23.96 21.64 4.38
CA GLU A 86 -23.81 20.31 3.74
C GLU A 86 -23.87 19.16 4.73
N ILE A 87 -23.88 19.45 6.03
CA ILE A 87 -23.87 18.47 7.10
C ILE A 87 -25.31 18.13 7.53
N GLN A 88 -25.58 16.85 7.66
CA GLN A 88 -26.90 16.33 8.05
C GLN A 88 -27.06 16.09 9.55
N ASN A 89 -25.97 16.16 10.34
CA ASN A 89 -26.06 16.01 11.78
C ASN A 89 -26.96 17.07 12.41
N TRP A 90 -27.88 16.66 13.26
CA TRP A 90 -28.90 17.55 13.90
C TRP A 90 -28.31 18.70 14.71
N THR A 91 -27.05 18.59 15.10
CA THR A 91 -26.32 19.61 15.86
C THR A 91 -25.30 20.38 15.00
N GLY A 92 -25.37 20.20 13.67
CA GLY A 92 -24.51 20.91 12.69
C GLY A 92 -23.10 20.36 12.60
N ALA A 93 -22.22 21.10 11.89
CA ALA A 93 -20.86 20.67 11.58
C ALA A 93 -19.98 20.40 12.82
N PHE A 94 -20.10 21.23 13.86
CA PHE A 94 -19.35 21.04 15.11
C PHE A 94 -19.78 19.75 15.84
N GLY A 95 -21.08 19.43 15.85
CA GLY A 95 -21.57 18.18 16.41
C GLY A 95 -21.12 16.96 15.61
N ALA A 96 -21.19 17.00 14.29
CA ALA A 96 -20.68 15.94 13.42
C ALA A 96 -19.18 15.68 13.68
N TYR A 97 -18.36 16.73 13.77
CA TYR A 97 -16.94 16.67 14.07
C TYR A 97 -16.67 16.02 15.44
N LEU A 98 -17.35 16.50 16.52
CA LEU A 98 -17.18 15.93 17.86
C LEU A 98 -17.62 14.47 17.92
N SER A 99 -18.70 14.11 17.24
CA SER A 99 -19.20 12.74 17.21
C SER A 99 -18.21 11.80 16.49
N ASN A 100 -17.68 12.21 15.33
CA ASN A 100 -16.67 11.45 14.64
C ASN A 100 -15.38 11.31 15.47
N LEU A 101 -14.94 12.38 16.13
CA LEU A 101 -13.76 12.37 16.99
C LEU A 101 -13.94 11.42 18.18
N MET A 102 -15.08 11.51 18.91
CA MET A 102 -15.26 10.78 20.16
C MET A 102 -15.74 9.34 19.95
N ILE A 103 -16.57 9.08 18.93
CA ILE A 103 -17.07 7.73 18.63
C ILE A 103 -16.05 6.97 17.76
N ASN A 104 -15.72 7.44 16.56
CA ASN A 104 -14.86 6.67 15.65
C ASN A 104 -13.38 6.73 16.04
N ARG A 105 -12.82 7.94 16.24
CA ARG A 105 -11.39 8.10 16.48
C ARG A 105 -10.95 7.77 17.90
N TRP A 106 -11.85 7.86 18.92
CA TRP A 106 -11.45 7.57 20.30
C TRP A 106 -12.06 6.27 20.81
N MET A 107 -13.18 6.35 21.56
CA MET A 107 -13.62 5.31 22.47
C MET A 107 -14.88 4.55 22.03
N GLY A 108 -15.39 4.80 20.83
CA GLY A 108 -16.57 4.14 20.34
C GLY A 108 -17.86 4.58 21.03
N ILE A 109 -18.81 3.66 21.13
CA ILE A 109 -20.10 3.91 21.78
C ILE A 109 -19.94 4.28 23.27
N SER A 110 -18.82 3.92 23.91
CA SER A 110 -18.54 4.30 25.29
C SER A 110 -18.37 5.82 25.50
N ALA A 111 -18.23 6.60 24.41
CA ALA A 111 -18.22 8.07 24.43
C ALA A 111 -19.49 8.67 25.06
N PHE A 112 -20.63 7.98 25.06
CA PHE A 112 -21.85 8.40 25.76
C PHE A 112 -21.65 8.53 27.28
N ILE A 113 -20.70 7.81 27.87
CA ILE A 113 -20.35 7.94 29.29
C ILE A 113 -19.71 9.30 29.56
N VAL A 114 -19.01 9.90 28.60
CA VAL A 114 -18.45 11.27 28.74
C VAL A 114 -19.58 12.28 28.83
N SER A 115 -20.63 12.15 28.02
CA SER A 115 -21.81 13.00 28.08
C SER A 115 -22.50 12.85 29.44
N LEU A 116 -22.71 11.62 29.92
CA LEU A 116 -23.28 11.35 31.25
C LEU A 116 -22.40 11.94 32.38
N TRP A 117 -21.09 11.83 32.28
CA TRP A 117 -20.15 12.41 33.23
C TRP A 117 -20.28 13.93 33.30
N LEU A 118 -20.31 14.61 32.14
CA LEU A 118 -20.52 16.06 32.05
C LEU A 118 -21.84 16.48 32.69
N TYR A 119 -22.91 15.73 32.45
CA TYR A 119 -24.23 15.97 33.07
C TYR A 119 -24.15 15.93 34.59
N VAL A 120 -23.55 14.88 35.17
CA VAL A 120 -23.42 14.74 36.63
C VAL A 120 -22.51 15.81 37.24
N VAL A 121 -21.42 16.16 36.55
CA VAL A 121 -20.51 17.26 36.93
C VAL A 121 -21.32 18.58 36.95
N GLY A 122 -22.07 18.89 35.91
CA GLY A 122 -22.90 20.09 35.83
C GLY A 122 -23.91 20.18 36.99
N ARG A 123 -24.62 19.09 37.30
CA ARG A 123 -25.53 19.02 38.45
C ARG A 123 -24.81 19.21 39.79
N ARG A 124 -23.57 18.76 39.91
CA ARG A 124 -22.75 18.98 41.12
C ARG A 124 -22.37 20.44 41.28
N PHE A 125 -22.01 21.12 40.17
CA PHE A 125 -21.73 22.57 40.19
C PHE A 125 -22.96 23.39 40.58
N MET A 126 -24.15 22.95 40.16
CA MET A 126 -25.44 23.58 40.56
C MET A 126 -25.86 23.24 42.01
N LYS A 127 -25.08 22.43 42.74
CA LYS A 127 -25.41 21.92 44.10
C LYS A 127 -26.67 21.06 44.17
N VAL A 128 -27.16 20.55 43.03
CA VAL A 128 -28.38 19.72 42.97
C VAL A 128 -28.09 18.25 43.31
N ALA A 129 -26.84 17.77 43.10
CA ALA A 129 -26.47 16.39 43.35
C ALA A 129 -25.30 16.28 44.36
N HIS A 130 -25.40 15.30 45.28
CA HIS A 130 -24.39 15.01 46.32
C HIS A 130 -23.59 13.73 46.00
N THR A 131 -23.12 13.59 44.74
CA THR A 131 -22.31 12.44 44.31
C THR A 131 -20.85 12.55 44.79
N ARG A 132 -20.24 11.41 45.18
CA ARG A 132 -18.79 11.33 45.45
C ARG A 132 -18.01 11.40 44.13
N MET A 133 -17.71 12.62 43.68
CA MET A 133 -17.16 12.91 42.34
C MET A 133 -15.93 12.06 41.95
N ILE A 134 -14.97 11.91 42.86
CA ILE A 134 -13.74 11.16 42.56
C ILE A 134 -14.05 9.70 42.18
N ARG A 135 -14.89 9.03 43.01
CA ARG A 135 -15.29 7.65 42.71
C ARG A 135 -16.08 7.54 41.39
N PHE A 136 -17.01 8.47 41.19
CA PHE A 136 -17.80 8.50 39.93
C PHE A 136 -16.93 8.72 38.71
N THR A 137 -15.97 9.66 38.75
CA THR A 137 -15.05 9.94 37.67
C THR A 137 -14.19 8.71 37.36
N ILE A 138 -13.63 8.03 38.40
CA ILE A 138 -12.84 6.81 38.21
C ILE A 138 -13.71 5.70 37.59
N SER A 139 -14.96 5.54 38.07
CA SER A 139 -15.89 4.55 37.52
C SER A 139 -16.20 4.81 36.03
N CYS A 140 -16.45 6.08 35.66
CA CYS A 140 -16.68 6.46 34.28
C CYS A 140 -15.44 6.19 33.40
N ALA A 141 -14.25 6.56 33.87
CA ALA A 141 -13.00 6.34 33.13
C ALA A 141 -12.73 4.83 32.89
N LEU A 142 -12.86 4.02 33.94
CA LEU A 142 -12.72 2.56 33.81
C LEU A 142 -13.79 1.97 32.87
N SER A 143 -15.03 2.43 32.98
CA SER A 143 -16.13 1.97 32.10
C SER A 143 -15.87 2.29 30.64
N ILE A 144 -15.34 3.48 30.32
CA ILE A 144 -15.02 3.89 28.96
C ILE A 144 -13.96 2.93 28.37
N ILE A 145 -12.88 2.69 29.10
CA ILE A 145 -11.78 1.84 28.62
C ILE A 145 -12.24 0.39 28.41
N VAL A 146 -12.93 -0.19 29.42
CA VAL A 146 -13.35 -1.59 29.35
C VAL A 146 -14.41 -1.81 28.26
N LEU A 147 -15.38 -0.90 28.13
CA LEU A 147 -16.42 -1.01 27.08
C LEU A 147 -15.84 -0.79 25.69
N SER A 148 -14.89 0.14 25.53
CA SER A 148 -14.18 0.34 24.26
C SER A 148 -13.45 -0.94 23.82
N LEU A 149 -12.71 -1.60 24.72
CA LEU A 149 -12.06 -2.89 24.44
C LEU A 149 -13.07 -3.99 24.14
N PHE A 150 -14.13 -4.09 24.92
CA PHE A 150 -15.17 -5.09 24.74
C PHE A 150 -15.85 -5.01 23.38
N PHE A 151 -16.30 -3.81 22.99
CA PHE A 151 -16.88 -3.60 21.65
C PHE A 151 -15.83 -3.72 20.54
N GLY A 152 -14.58 -3.31 20.78
CA GLY A 152 -13.47 -3.50 19.85
C GLY A 152 -13.23 -4.97 19.52
N PHE A 153 -13.32 -5.86 20.54
CA PHE A 153 -13.14 -7.29 20.35
C PHE A 153 -14.32 -7.95 19.62
N ILE A 154 -15.55 -7.68 20.06
CA ILE A 154 -16.76 -8.30 19.48
C ILE A 154 -16.93 -7.92 18.01
N PHE A 155 -16.73 -6.63 17.66
CA PHE A 155 -16.97 -6.13 16.31
C PHE A 155 -15.71 -6.07 15.45
N MET A 156 -14.61 -6.71 15.86
CA MET A 156 -13.33 -6.69 15.16
C MET A 156 -13.43 -7.09 13.68
N HIS A 157 -14.25 -8.10 13.36
CA HIS A 157 -14.46 -8.58 11.98
C HIS A 157 -15.40 -7.66 11.16
N SER A 158 -16.24 -6.86 11.80
CA SER A 158 -17.18 -5.97 11.12
C SER A 158 -16.57 -4.63 10.71
N TYR A 159 -15.38 -4.27 11.20
CA TYR A 159 -14.78 -2.96 10.94
C TYR A 159 -14.40 -2.72 9.49
N ASN A 160 -14.19 -3.76 8.71
CA ASN A 160 -13.88 -3.64 7.28
C ASN A 160 -15.10 -3.24 6.43
N ASN A 161 -16.32 -3.37 6.97
CA ASN A 161 -17.58 -3.22 6.22
C ASN A 161 -18.50 -2.11 6.76
N THR A 162 -18.08 -1.37 7.79
CA THR A 162 -18.94 -0.35 8.42
C THR A 162 -18.21 0.99 8.58
N PHE A 163 -18.96 2.11 8.45
CA PHE A 163 -18.45 3.44 8.74
C PHE A 163 -18.34 3.72 10.25
N LEU A 164 -18.96 2.86 11.08
CA LEU A 164 -19.10 3.07 12.52
C LEU A 164 -18.21 2.10 13.30
N TYR A 165 -17.25 2.64 14.03
CA TYR A 165 -16.37 1.88 14.91
C TYR A 165 -16.95 1.84 16.33
N LEU A 166 -17.72 0.80 16.66
CA LEU A 166 -18.40 0.69 17.96
C LEU A 166 -17.45 0.67 19.16
N GLY A 167 -16.24 0.13 19.01
CA GLY A 167 -15.16 0.22 20.01
C GLY A 167 -14.28 1.46 19.86
N GLY A 168 -14.44 2.23 18.77
CA GLY A 168 -13.51 3.29 18.37
C GLY A 168 -12.14 2.76 17.97
N TYR A 169 -11.26 3.64 17.50
CA TYR A 169 -9.88 3.25 17.17
C TYR A 169 -9.12 2.70 18.38
N HIS A 170 -9.37 3.26 19.59
CA HIS A 170 -8.75 2.76 20.81
C HIS A 170 -9.08 1.28 21.04
N GLY A 171 -10.38 0.90 21.03
CA GLY A 171 -10.80 -0.48 21.24
C GLY A 171 -10.27 -1.43 20.15
N TYR A 172 -10.30 -1.00 18.89
CA TYR A 172 -9.84 -1.80 17.77
C TYR A 172 -8.34 -2.08 17.84
N TYR A 173 -7.48 -1.04 17.90
CA TYR A 173 -6.04 -1.22 17.92
C TYR A 173 -5.52 -1.89 19.19
N ALA A 174 -6.12 -1.59 20.35
CA ALA A 174 -5.77 -2.26 21.60
C ALA A 174 -6.12 -3.76 21.56
N THR A 175 -7.24 -4.13 20.96
CA THR A 175 -7.61 -5.53 20.74
C THR A 175 -6.68 -6.24 19.76
N LEU A 176 -6.30 -5.60 18.65
CA LEU A 176 -5.31 -6.13 17.72
C LEU A 176 -3.98 -6.40 18.41
N TRP A 177 -3.52 -5.44 19.22
CA TRP A 177 -2.28 -5.57 19.97
C TRP A 177 -2.35 -6.72 20.99
N LEU A 178 -3.45 -6.83 21.76
CA LEU A 178 -3.64 -7.94 22.69
C LEU A 178 -3.71 -9.28 21.97
N ASN A 179 -4.41 -9.37 20.83
CA ASN A 179 -4.48 -10.60 20.05
C ASN A 179 -3.11 -11.04 19.53
N ALA A 180 -2.23 -10.10 19.17
CA ALA A 180 -0.88 -10.42 18.76
C ALA A 180 0.00 -10.95 19.90
N TRP A 181 -0.31 -10.57 21.18
CA TRP A 181 0.47 -10.97 22.36
C TRP A 181 -0.02 -12.28 22.99
N ILE A 182 -1.32 -12.43 23.20
CA ILE A 182 -1.92 -13.52 23.98
C ILE A 182 -2.94 -14.35 23.19
N GLY A 183 -3.04 -14.09 21.89
CA GLY A 183 -3.98 -14.76 20.99
C GLY A 183 -5.45 -14.39 21.24
N PRO A 184 -6.38 -14.76 20.33
CA PRO A 184 -7.80 -14.35 20.43
C PRO A 184 -8.50 -14.92 21.66
N TRP A 185 -8.24 -16.17 22.06
CA TRP A 185 -8.82 -16.76 23.26
C TRP A 185 -8.28 -16.15 24.56
N GLY A 186 -6.99 -15.81 24.61
CA GLY A 186 -6.36 -15.11 25.73
C GLY A 186 -6.94 -13.69 25.87
N THR A 187 -7.13 -12.98 24.77
CA THR A 187 -7.77 -11.64 24.74
C THR A 187 -9.21 -11.70 25.23
N ALA A 188 -9.97 -12.72 24.81
CA ALA A 188 -11.36 -12.91 25.27
C ALA A 188 -11.42 -13.10 26.80
N LEU A 189 -10.59 -13.99 27.35
CA LEU A 189 -10.52 -14.21 28.80
C LEU A 189 -10.08 -12.96 29.55
N PHE A 190 -9.11 -12.22 29.04
CA PHE A 190 -8.64 -10.97 29.62
C PHE A 190 -9.74 -9.91 29.67
N ILE A 191 -10.49 -9.74 28.60
CA ILE A 191 -11.62 -8.78 28.53
C ILE A 191 -12.73 -9.21 29.48
N ILE A 192 -13.08 -10.51 29.55
CA ILE A 192 -14.07 -11.02 30.51
C ILE A 192 -13.62 -10.72 31.96
N ALA A 193 -12.35 -10.93 32.28
CA ALA A 193 -11.83 -10.60 33.61
C ALA A 193 -11.96 -9.09 33.90
N LEU A 194 -11.63 -8.21 32.93
CA LEU A 194 -11.81 -6.75 33.08
C LEU A 194 -13.28 -6.35 33.28
N VAL A 195 -14.20 -6.96 32.53
CA VAL A 195 -15.64 -6.73 32.69
C VAL A 195 -16.12 -7.15 34.09
N ILE A 196 -15.67 -8.32 34.58
CA ILE A 196 -16.00 -8.77 35.95
C ILE A 196 -15.47 -7.79 37.00
N ILE A 197 -14.21 -7.35 36.86
CA ILE A 197 -13.60 -6.34 37.76
C ILE A 197 -14.40 -5.04 37.75
N LEU A 198 -14.80 -4.57 36.56
CA LEU A 198 -15.63 -3.38 36.42
C LEU A 198 -16.98 -3.55 37.09
N LEU A 199 -17.68 -4.67 36.89
CA LEU A 199 -18.96 -4.96 37.50
C LEU A 199 -18.87 -5.04 39.03
N VAL A 200 -17.81 -5.63 39.58
CA VAL A 200 -17.51 -5.67 41.01
C VAL A 200 -17.25 -4.25 41.55
N HIS A 201 -16.52 -3.42 40.78
CA HIS A 201 -16.26 -2.02 41.16
C HIS A 201 -17.55 -1.17 41.20
N LEU A 202 -18.44 -1.39 40.24
CA LEU A 202 -19.72 -0.66 40.12
C LEU A 202 -20.75 -1.10 41.16
N SER A 203 -20.83 -2.41 41.48
CA SER A 203 -21.87 -2.95 42.35
C SER A 203 -21.36 -4.09 43.26
N TYR A 204 -21.58 -3.95 44.56
CA TYR A 204 -21.30 -5.00 45.56
C TYR A 204 -22.18 -6.27 45.37
N LYS A 205 -23.36 -6.11 44.77
CA LYS A 205 -24.28 -7.24 44.49
C LYS A 205 -23.68 -8.24 43.49
N THR A 206 -22.73 -7.79 42.64
CA THR A 206 -22.03 -8.65 41.69
C THR A 206 -21.22 -9.75 42.41
N ILE A 207 -20.62 -9.44 43.55
CA ILE A 207 -19.86 -10.42 44.34
C ILE A 207 -20.80 -11.52 44.85
N GLU A 208 -22.01 -11.17 45.35
CA GLU A 208 -23.00 -12.13 45.82
C GLU A 208 -23.50 -13.02 44.65
N TYR A 209 -23.70 -12.43 43.47
CA TYR A 209 -24.14 -13.16 42.28
C TYR A 209 -23.05 -14.15 41.83
N ILE A 210 -21.79 -13.72 41.77
CA ILE A 210 -20.65 -14.59 41.38
C ILE A 210 -20.51 -15.73 42.40
N ARG A 211 -20.61 -15.45 43.72
CA ARG A 211 -20.59 -16.49 44.74
C ARG A 211 -21.74 -17.49 44.60
N ARG A 212 -22.95 -17.01 44.25
CA ARG A 212 -24.10 -17.88 44.03
C ARG A 212 -23.96 -18.75 42.80
N VAL A 213 -23.41 -18.23 41.69
CA VAL A 213 -23.10 -19.01 40.49
C VAL A 213 -21.95 -20.01 40.74
N SER A 214 -20.90 -19.58 41.43
CA SER A 214 -19.77 -20.45 41.81
C SER A 214 -20.17 -21.52 42.85
N SER A 215 -21.21 -21.33 43.64
CA SER A 215 -21.73 -22.31 44.63
C SER A 215 -22.70 -23.34 44.02
N VAL A 216 -23.10 -23.19 42.75
CA VAL A 216 -23.84 -24.22 42.03
C VAL A 216 -22.87 -25.35 41.70
N ASN A 217 -22.91 -26.45 42.52
CA ASN A 217 -22.13 -27.65 42.31
C ASN A 217 -22.49 -28.33 40.97
N LEU A 218 -21.93 -27.83 39.88
CA LEU A 218 -22.01 -28.47 38.56
C LEU A 218 -21.39 -29.84 38.53
N THR A 219 -20.34 -30.06 39.37
CA THR A 219 -19.70 -31.37 39.58
C THR A 219 -20.58 -32.37 40.28
N GLY A 220 -21.40 -31.97 41.26
CA GLY A 220 -22.30 -32.88 41.99
C GLY A 220 -23.44 -33.40 41.11
N LYS A 221 -24.04 -32.57 40.25
CA LYS A 221 -25.12 -33.00 39.34
C LYS A 221 -24.59 -33.85 38.16
N ALA A 222 -23.39 -33.56 37.66
CA ALA A 222 -22.75 -34.40 36.63
C ALA A 222 -22.34 -35.77 37.15
N ILE A 223 -21.79 -35.85 38.36
CA ILE A 223 -21.43 -37.12 39.00
C ILE A 223 -22.65 -37.95 39.39
N GLN A 224 -23.75 -37.34 39.87
CA GLN A 224 -25.01 -38.03 40.11
C GLN A 224 -25.68 -38.53 38.82
N ALA A 225 -25.63 -37.77 37.75
CA ALA A 225 -26.14 -38.19 36.43
C ALA A 225 -25.34 -39.38 35.83
N ILE A 226 -24.04 -39.41 36.08
CA ILE A 226 -23.18 -40.54 35.67
C ILE A 226 -23.41 -41.76 36.58
N LYS A 227 -23.62 -41.56 37.88
CA LYS A 227 -23.88 -42.66 38.85
C LYS A 227 -25.25 -43.30 38.64
N ASN A 228 -26.28 -42.52 38.25
CA ASN A 228 -27.59 -43.06 37.94
C ASN A 228 -27.69 -43.76 36.57
N ARG A 229 -26.63 -43.72 35.75
CA ARG A 229 -26.52 -44.45 34.47
C ARG A 229 -25.81 -45.81 34.63
N THR A 230 -25.14 -46.04 35.76
CA THR A 230 -24.34 -47.26 35.99
C THR A 230 -25.07 -48.30 36.85
N ASP A 231 -26.21 -47.97 37.47
CA ASP A 231 -26.87 -48.84 38.46
C ASP A 231 -28.28 -49.33 38.01
N ASN A 232 -28.56 -49.54 36.73
CA ASN A 232 -29.74 -50.33 36.34
C ASN A 232 -29.47 -51.14 35.04
N PRO A 233 -29.33 -52.47 35.19
CA PRO A 233 -29.58 -53.39 34.10
C PRO A 233 -30.95 -54.03 34.25
N GLU A 234 -31.68 -54.16 33.13
CA GLU A 234 -32.79 -55.07 32.83
C GLU A 234 -34.16 -54.88 33.54
N THR A 235 -35.19 -54.64 32.81
CA THR A 235 -36.21 -55.62 32.39
C THR A 235 -37.34 -54.97 31.63
N ASP A 236 -37.63 -55.54 30.50
CA ASP A 236 -38.84 -55.87 29.76
C ASP A 236 -40.20 -55.21 30.03
N ASN A 237 -40.83 -54.97 28.90
CA ASN A 237 -42.24 -55.21 28.50
C ASN A 237 -43.28 -54.10 28.53
N GLU A 238 -43.73 -53.87 27.34
CA GLU A 238 -45.12 -53.86 26.84
C GLU A 238 -46.08 -52.71 27.16
N ASN A 239 -46.57 -52.21 26.04
CA ASN A 239 -47.94 -51.76 25.75
C ASN A 239 -48.48 -50.47 26.33
N ASP A 240 -48.89 -49.59 25.61
CA ASP A 240 -50.05 -49.40 24.80
C ASP A 240 -50.46 -47.90 24.63
N ASN A 241 -50.66 -47.57 23.39
CA ASN A 241 -51.70 -46.71 22.83
C ASN A 241 -52.00 -45.26 23.33
N ARG A 242 -51.98 -44.45 22.29
CA ARG A 242 -52.96 -43.38 21.89
C ARG A 242 -52.49 -41.94 22.06
N GLU A 243 -52.27 -41.39 20.88
CA GLU A 243 -52.98 -40.27 20.25
C GLU A 243 -52.83 -38.93 20.97
N THR A 244 -52.50 -37.84 20.37
CA THR A 244 -52.65 -37.27 19.01
C THR A 244 -51.88 -35.99 18.88
N GLU A 245 -51.43 -35.69 17.66
CA GLU A 245 -51.27 -34.38 17.01
C GLU A 245 -50.34 -33.36 17.66
N SER A 246 -49.49 -32.67 16.99
CA SER A 246 -49.17 -32.45 15.58
C SER A 246 -48.03 -31.40 15.52
N ASN A 247 -47.23 -31.54 14.47
CA ASN A 247 -46.45 -30.46 13.83
C ASN A 247 -45.34 -29.84 14.61
N GLU A 248 -44.17 -29.69 14.08
CA GLU A 248 -43.50 -29.72 12.82
C GLU A 248 -42.00 -29.45 13.05
N ILE A 249 -41.17 -30.28 12.41
CA ILE A 249 -39.96 -29.84 11.66
C ILE A 249 -38.86 -29.13 12.48
N GLN A 250 -37.64 -29.55 12.53
CA GLN A 250 -36.65 -30.22 11.67
C GLN A 250 -35.34 -30.45 12.40
N ASN A 251 -34.72 -31.54 12.06
CA ASN A 251 -33.31 -31.85 11.90
C ASN A 251 -32.25 -31.10 12.70
N THR A 252 -31.60 -31.84 13.57
CA THR A 252 -30.19 -31.63 13.88
C THR A 252 -29.46 -32.95 13.90
N GLU A 253 -28.54 -33.09 12.99
CA GLU A 253 -27.57 -34.19 12.94
C GLU A 253 -26.50 -34.06 14.03
N ASN A 254 -26.20 -35.18 14.62
CA ASN A 254 -25.21 -35.41 15.67
C ASN A 254 -23.77 -35.25 15.15
N ILE A 255 -22.94 -34.61 15.96
CA ILE A 255 -21.47 -34.75 15.91
C ILE A 255 -21.01 -35.32 17.23
N PRO A 256 -20.28 -36.45 17.23
CA PRO A 256 -19.61 -36.94 18.43
C PRO A 256 -18.24 -36.30 18.62
N SER A 257 -18.01 -35.85 19.84
CA SER A 257 -16.70 -35.42 20.36
C SER A 257 -15.77 -36.59 20.62
N SER A 258 -14.52 -36.49 20.20
CA SER A 258 -13.41 -37.17 20.92
C SER A 258 -12.16 -36.30 20.89
N GLU A 259 -11.63 -36.08 22.08
CA GLU A 259 -10.35 -35.45 22.37
C GLU A 259 -9.16 -36.33 21.87
N ASN A 260 -8.13 -35.66 21.46
CA ASN A 260 -6.71 -35.74 21.83
C ASN A 260 -5.73 -35.70 20.66
N ASP A 261 -4.69 -34.91 20.91
CA ASP A 261 -3.35 -34.93 20.32
C ASP A 261 -3.13 -34.10 19.05
N ILE A 262 -2.76 -32.86 19.30
CA ILE A 262 -2.07 -32.01 18.33
C ILE A 262 -0.57 -32.27 18.46
N VAL A 263 -0.05 -33.08 17.55
CA VAL A 263 1.38 -33.12 17.20
C VAL A 263 1.49 -32.66 15.76
N ASN A 264 2.38 -31.70 15.56
CA ASN A 264 2.79 -31.14 14.26
C ASN A 264 2.98 -32.23 13.19
N THR A 265 2.18 -32.16 12.13
CA THR A 265 2.56 -32.73 10.83
C THR A 265 1.91 -31.93 9.72
N LEU A 266 2.73 -31.48 8.79
CA LEU A 266 2.35 -31.04 7.45
C LEU A 266 1.43 -32.09 6.80
N PRO A 267 0.45 -31.70 5.97
CA PRO A 267 -0.37 -32.68 5.29
C PRO A 267 0.47 -33.47 4.30
N GLU A 268 0.72 -34.74 4.61
CA GLU A 268 1.12 -35.73 3.63
C GLU A 268 -0.07 -35.97 2.68
N TYR A 269 0.21 -35.87 1.40
CA TYR A 269 -0.69 -36.37 0.35
C TYR A 269 -0.77 -37.89 0.45
N PRO A 270 -1.92 -38.52 0.25
CA PRO A 270 -2.04 -39.97 0.24
C PRO A 270 -1.22 -40.55 -0.91
N ASP A 271 -0.42 -41.54 -0.58
CA ASP A 271 0.23 -42.42 -1.55
C ASP A 271 -0.83 -43.12 -2.39
N ASP A 272 -0.94 -42.72 -3.64
CA ASP A 272 -1.59 -43.49 -4.68
C ASP A 272 -0.54 -44.42 -5.32
N PRO A 273 -0.89 -45.66 -5.67
CA PRO A 273 0.06 -46.68 -6.03
C PRO A 273 0.84 -46.30 -7.27
N THR A 274 2.16 -46.47 -7.15
CA THR A 274 3.16 -46.48 -8.21
C THR A 274 2.59 -46.69 -9.63
N GLU A 275 2.36 -45.61 -10.38
CA GLU A 275 2.49 -45.67 -11.82
C GLU A 275 3.97 -45.62 -12.14
N GLU A 276 4.45 -46.74 -12.67
CA GLU A 276 5.81 -46.89 -13.18
C GLU A 276 6.06 -45.82 -14.24
N ILE A 277 7.12 -45.03 -14.07
CA ILE A 277 7.59 -44.09 -15.10
C ILE A 277 7.95 -44.94 -16.31
N PRO A 278 7.28 -44.73 -17.50
CA PRO A 278 7.59 -45.49 -18.68
C PRO A 278 9.05 -45.30 -19.07
N THR A 279 9.76 -46.38 -19.21
CA THR A 279 11.14 -46.40 -19.72
C THR A 279 11.14 -45.97 -21.18
N LEU A 280 12.30 -45.55 -21.70
CA LEU A 280 12.47 -45.14 -23.10
C LEU A 280 11.98 -46.18 -24.11
N GLU A 281 11.78 -47.43 -23.71
CA GLU A 281 11.23 -48.52 -24.53
C GLU A 281 9.70 -48.44 -24.61
N ASP A 282 8.98 -47.93 -23.56
CA ASP A 282 7.51 -47.80 -23.55
C ASP A 282 7.00 -46.62 -24.38
N ILE A 283 7.86 -45.66 -24.72
CA ILE A 283 7.51 -44.50 -25.57
C ILE A 283 7.51 -44.89 -27.07
N GLN A 284 8.13 -46.01 -27.47
CA GLN A 284 8.17 -46.46 -28.84
C GLN A 284 6.93 -47.22 -29.29
N GLU A 285 6.08 -47.72 -28.37
CA GLU A 285 4.89 -48.50 -28.73
C GLU A 285 3.61 -47.69 -29.05
N ASN A 286 3.60 -46.39 -28.78
CA ASN A 286 2.41 -45.53 -29.01
C ASN A 286 2.52 -44.60 -30.23
N ILE A 287 3.44 -44.90 -31.16
CA ILE A 287 3.47 -44.23 -32.47
C ILE A 287 2.64 -45.07 -33.46
N LEU A 288 1.57 -44.46 -33.97
CA LEU A 288 0.72 -45.04 -35.03
C LEU A 288 1.60 -45.57 -36.17
N PRO A 289 1.30 -46.76 -36.72
CA PRO A 289 2.11 -47.34 -37.76
C PRO A 289 2.02 -46.48 -39.02
N ILE A 290 3.14 -45.87 -39.39
CA ILE A 290 3.35 -45.33 -40.73
C ILE A 290 3.69 -46.52 -41.61
N GLU A 291 2.90 -46.75 -42.65
CA GLU A 291 3.20 -47.76 -43.64
C GLU A 291 4.61 -47.53 -44.23
N GLU A 292 5.56 -48.39 -43.85
CA GLU A 292 6.91 -48.44 -44.43
C GLU A 292 6.83 -49.13 -45.77
N GLU A 293 6.96 -48.40 -46.87
CA GLU A 293 7.32 -49.01 -48.17
C GLU A 293 8.82 -49.40 -48.12
N THR A 294 9.07 -50.66 -47.74
CA THR A 294 10.38 -51.27 -47.79
C THR A 294 10.77 -51.61 -49.21
N LYS A 295 11.74 -50.89 -49.81
CA LYS A 295 12.47 -51.33 -50.99
C LYS A 295 13.44 -52.45 -50.60
N ARG A 296 13.16 -53.66 -51.10
CA ARG A 296 14.06 -54.81 -50.93
C ARG A 296 15.19 -54.76 -51.93
N VAL A 297 16.42 -54.76 -51.49
CA VAL A 297 17.60 -54.93 -52.32
C VAL A 297 18.09 -56.39 -52.16
N THR A 298 17.98 -57.19 -53.21
CA THR A 298 18.42 -58.59 -53.24
C THR A 298 19.86 -58.67 -53.71
N ILE A 299 20.76 -59.16 -52.86
CA ILE A 299 22.17 -59.48 -53.23
C ILE A 299 22.23 -60.99 -53.51
N GLU A 300 22.47 -61.38 -54.80
CA GLU A 300 22.70 -62.79 -55.19
C GLU A 300 24.06 -63.23 -54.68
N THR A 301 24.09 -64.09 -53.68
CA THR A 301 25.25 -64.87 -53.27
C THR A 301 25.22 -66.16 -54.02
N GLY A 302 26.31 -66.63 -54.62
CA GLY A 302 26.39 -67.78 -55.50
C GLY A 302 26.00 -69.14 -54.95
N ASP A 303 25.17 -69.18 -53.94
CA ASP A 303 24.60 -70.39 -53.34
C ASP A 303 23.05 -70.34 -53.54
N PRO A 304 22.44 -71.28 -54.22
CA PRO A 304 21.04 -71.16 -54.67
C PRO A 304 19.99 -71.21 -53.53
N ASP A 305 20.40 -71.53 -52.31
CA ASP A 305 19.45 -71.63 -51.19
C ASP A 305 19.66 -70.56 -50.08
N PHE A 306 20.52 -69.53 -50.26
CA PHE A 306 20.77 -68.52 -49.27
C PHE A 306 20.65 -67.10 -49.83
N VAL A 307 19.56 -66.42 -49.43
CA VAL A 307 19.28 -65.02 -49.79
C VAL A 307 19.42 -64.16 -48.52
N ILE A 308 20.36 -63.19 -48.52
CA ILE A 308 20.43 -62.23 -47.44
C ILE A 308 19.64 -60.99 -47.86
N GLU A 309 18.47 -60.79 -47.19
CA GLU A 309 17.73 -59.56 -47.32
C GLU A 309 18.19 -58.56 -46.25
N THR A 310 18.87 -57.47 -46.63
CA THR A 310 19.15 -56.36 -45.78
C THR A 310 18.07 -55.29 -45.95
N ALA A 311 17.32 -55.01 -44.91
CA ALA A 311 16.44 -53.83 -44.85
C ALA A 311 17.35 -52.58 -44.69
N GLU A 312 17.44 -51.74 -45.74
CA GLU A 312 17.97 -50.39 -45.54
C GLU A 312 16.95 -49.60 -44.72
N THR A 313 17.33 -49.30 -43.49
CA THR A 313 16.63 -48.31 -42.70
C THR A 313 16.82 -46.96 -43.37
N GLU A 314 15.78 -46.46 -44.07
CA GLU A 314 15.78 -45.06 -44.47
C GLU A 314 16.01 -44.22 -43.22
N VAL A 315 17.14 -43.53 -43.18
CA VAL A 315 17.36 -42.49 -42.18
C VAL A 315 16.24 -41.49 -42.35
N LEU A 316 15.32 -41.49 -41.40
CA LEU A 316 14.29 -40.43 -41.30
C LEU A 316 14.99 -39.10 -41.59
N ALA A 317 14.54 -38.43 -42.66
CA ALA A 317 15.01 -37.10 -42.96
C ALA A 317 14.88 -36.28 -41.72
N THR A 318 16.00 -35.99 -41.07
CA THR A 318 16.08 -35.03 -40.00
C THR A 318 15.41 -33.77 -40.54
N GLN A 319 14.19 -33.47 -40.05
CA GLN A 319 13.52 -32.21 -40.39
C GLN A 319 14.59 -31.14 -40.17
N ALA A 320 14.90 -30.36 -41.20
CA ALA A 320 15.82 -29.26 -41.08
C ALA A 320 15.42 -28.46 -39.85
N PRO A 321 16.36 -28.11 -38.94
CA PRO A 321 16.03 -27.41 -37.71
C PRO A 321 15.14 -26.21 -38.08
N MET A 322 13.92 -26.27 -37.63
CA MET A 322 12.96 -25.19 -37.86
C MET A 322 13.57 -23.91 -37.28
N GLU A 323 13.77 -22.88 -38.11
CA GLU A 323 14.29 -21.58 -37.63
C GLU A 323 13.47 -21.09 -36.47
N ASP A 324 14.14 -20.52 -35.44
CA ASP A 324 13.51 -19.91 -34.28
C ASP A 324 12.44 -18.91 -34.71
N TYR A 325 11.36 -18.85 -33.94
CA TYR A 325 10.29 -17.88 -34.18
C TYR A 325 10.78 -16.46 -33.80
N ASP A 326 10.76 -15.55 -34.75
CA ASP A 326 11.08 -14.15 -34.51
C ASP A 326 9.78 -13.34 -34.32
N PRO A 327 9.46 -12.87 -33.10
CA PRO A 327 8.27 -12.09 -32.84
C PRO A 327 8.24 -10.73 -33.54
N THR A 328 9.38 -10.27 -34.08
CA THR A 328 9.47 -8.99 -34.76
C THR A 328 9.18 -9.09 -36.27
N LYS A 329 8.98 -10.29 -36.83
CA LYS A 329 8.73 -10.52 -38.26
C LYS A 329 7.52 -9.75 -38.81
N ASP A 330 6.45 -9.62 -38.05
CA ASP A 330 5.23 -8.88 -38.46
C ASP A 330 5.49 -7.41 -38.74
N LEU A 331 6.44 -6.82 -38.03
CA LEU A 331 6.90 -5.42 -38.21
C LEU A 331 8.42 -5.38 -38.43
N SER A 332 8.95 -6.22 -39.33
CA SER A 332 10.38 -6.36 -39.58
C SER A 332 11.06 -5.06 -40.04
N HIS A 333 10.29 -4.14 -40.63
CA HIS A 333 10.77 -2.83 -41.07
C HIS A 333 10.74 -1.75 -39.95
N TYR A 334 10.19 -2.05 -38.78
CA TYR A 334 10.15 -1.10 -37.69
C TYR A 334 11.55 -0.76 -37.17
N LYS A 335 11.85 0.52 -37.17
CA LYS A 335 13.12 1.07 -36.63
C LYS A 335 12.85 1.79 -35.33
N ARG A 336 13.63 1.46 -34.29
CA ARG A 336 13.56 2.17 -33.01
C ARG A 336 13.88 3.65 -33.19
N PRO A 337 13.33 4.53 -32.31
CA PRO A 337 13.65 5.95 -32.37
C PRO A 337 15.16 6.21 -32.29
N THR A 338 15.63 7.15 -33.09
CA THR A 338 17.04 7.57 -33.12
C THR A 338 17.31 8.67 -32.10
N PHE A 339 18.54 8.81 -31.67
CA PHE A 339 18.91 9.85 -30.67
C PHE A 339 18.80 11.28 -31.22
N ASP A 340 18.71 11.47 -32.54
CA ASP A 340 18.56 12.79 -33.15
C ASP A 340 17.17 13.41 -32.94
N LEU A 341 16.21 12.62 -32.45
CA LEU A 341 14.88 13.08 -32.04
C LEU A 341 14.91 13.78 -30.68
N LEU A 342 15.97 13.59 -29.92
CA LEU A 342 16.20 14.19 -28.60
C LEU A 342 17.11 15.40 -28.70
N ASP A 343 16.85 16.40 -27.88
CA ASP A 343 17.65 17.62 -27.87
C ASP A 343 19.01 17.35 -27.20
N LYS A 344 20.08 17.55 -27.97
CA LYS A 344 21.45 17.54 -27.48
C LYS A 344 21.71 18.81 -26.69
N ARG A 345 21.08 18.92 -25.51
CA ARG A 345 21.40 20.01 -24.59
C ARG A 345 22.86 19.83 -24.19
N GLU A 346 23.66 20.87 -24.33
CA GLU A 346 25.08 20.82 -24.03
C GLU A 346 25.28 20.11 -22.68
N ASN A 347 25.97 18.97 -22.73
CA ASN A 347 26.52 18.37 -21.54
C ASN A 347 27.58 19.35 -21.03
N SER A 348 27.16 20.44 -20.38
CA SER A 348 28.10 21.20 -19.58
C SER A 348 28.63 20.18 -18.59
N GLU A 349 29.87 19.69 -18.81
CA GLU A 349 30.64 19.03 -17.78
C GLU A 349 30.41 19.84 -16.52
N VAL A 350 30.20 19.18 -15.40
CA VAL A 350 29.93 19.86 -14.14
C VAL A 350 31.20 20.71 -13.88
N GLU A 351 31.18 21.96 -14.37
CA GLU A 351 32.24 22.92 -14.01
C GLU A 351 32.19 23.07 -12.51
N ILE A 352 33.25 22.55 -11.88
CA ILE A 352 33.38 22.62 -10.43
C ILE A 352 33.75 24.08 -10.08
N ASN A 353 32.79 24.82 -9.57
CA ASN A 353 33.07 26.13 -9.01
C ASN A 353 33.80 25.98 -7.67
N MET A 354 35.13 25.98 -7.73
CA MET A 354 36.01 25.79 -6.56
C MET A 354 35.80 26.87 -5.51
N GLU A 355 35.42 28.09 -5.88
CA GLU A 355 35.16 29.18 -4.95
C GLU A 355 33.89 28.90 -4.13
N GLU A 356 32.82 28.48 -4.78
CA GLU A 356 31.58 28.09 -4.13
C GLU A 356 31.79 26.90 -3.18
N GLN A 357 32.51 25.87 -3.62
CA GLN A 357 32.78 24.70 -2.79
C GLN A 357 33.62 25.04 -1.58
N SER A 358 34.62 25.90 -1.74
CA SER A 358 35.47 26.37 -0.65
C SER A 358 34.68 27.23 0.35
N ALA A 359 33.81 28.13 -0.15
CA ALA A 359 32.98 28.98 0.70
C ALA A 359 31.95 28.11 1.50
N ASN A 360 31.29 27.19 0.86
CA ASN A 360 30.32 26.29 1.52
C ASN A 360 31.02 25.41 2.58
N LYS A 361 32.18 24.83 2.25
CA LYS A 361 33.01 24.08 3.21
C LYS A 361 33.32 24.91 4.45
N LYS A 362 33.75 26.18 4.27
CA LYS A 362 34.07 27.08 5.36
C LYS A 362 32.85 27.36 6.24
N LEU A 363 31.72 27.72 5.65
CA LEU A 363 30.46 28.00 6.35
C LEU A 363 29.97 26.79 7.15
N ILE A 364 29.97 25.60 6.56
CA ILE A 364 29.59 24.36 7.26
C ILE A 364 30.51 24.12 8.46
N THR A 365 31.83 24.27 8.28
CA THR A 365 32.82 24.02 9.33
C THR A 365 32.66 25.02 10.46
N GLU A 366 32.50 26.32 10.16
CA GLU A 366 32.28 27.37 11.14
C GLU A 366 30.96 27.20 11.91
N THR A 367 29.88 26.85 11.20
CA THR A 367 28.59 26.60 11.85
C THR A 367 28.69 25.45 12.84
N LEU A 368 29.27 24.32 12.44
CA LEU A 368 29.44 23.18 13.34
C LEU A 368 30.33 23.51 14.54
N LYS A 369 31.43 24.28 14.32
CA LYS A 369 32.32 24.72 15.36
C LYS A 369 31.62 25.64 16.37
N ASN A 370 30.77 26.56 15.92
CA ASN A 370 29.98 27.46 16.78
C ASN A 370 29.08 26.70 17.75
N TYR A 371 28.60 25.51 17.34
CA TYR A 371 27.82 24.62 18.19
C TYR A 371 28.66 23.56 18.94
N ASN A 372 29.99 23.78 19.06
CA ASN A 372 30.94 22.84 19.69
C ASN A 372 30.89 21.42 19.10
N ILE A 373 30.81 21.31 17.79
CA ILE A 373 30.91 20.06 17.04
C ILE A 373 32.20 20.09 16.22
N GLU A 374 33.17 19.28 16.64
CA GLU A 374 34.41 19.10 15.90
C GLU A 374 34.28 18.06 14.81
N ILE A 375 34.91 18.34 13.68
CA ILE A 375 34.95 17.45 12.52
C ILE A 375 36.39 17.05 12.18
N SER A 376 36.61 15.78 11.87
CA SER A 376 37.94 15.27 11.51
C SER A 376 38.28 15.53 10.03
N SER A 377 37.28 15.40 9.13
CA SER A 377 37.48 15.67 7.71
C SER A 377 36.14 16.01 7.03
N ILE A 378 36.22 16.71 5.91
CA ILE A 378 35.10 17.03 5.03
C ILE A 378 35.54 16.82 3.58
N THR A 379 34.73 16.05 2.84
CA THR A 379 34.93 15.76 1.41
C THR A 379 33.70 16.22 0.65
N ALA A 380 33.86 16.87 -0.49
CA ALA A 380 32.77 17.34 -1.34
C ALA A 380 32.67 16.49 -2.61
N THR A 381 31.49 15.97 -2.93
CA THR A 381 31.16 15.32 -4.20
C THR A 381 30.15 16.17 -4.93
N VAL A 382 30.52 16.75 -6.05
CA VAL A 382 29.68 17.66 -6.82
C VAL A 382 28.81 16.87 -7.79
N GLY A 383 27.49 16.97 -7.59
CA GLY A 383 26.48 16.37 -8.48
C GLY A 383 25.82 17.39 -9.41
N PRO A 384 24.86 16.96 -10.24
CA PRO A 384 24.22 17.86 -11.19
C PRO A 384 23.39 18.97 -10.54
N THR A 385 22.71 18.67 -9.45
CA THR A 385 21.79 19.62 -8.76
C THR A 385 22.18 19.91 -7.33
N VAL A 386 22.87 18.99 -6.68
CA VAL A 386 23.34 19.10 -5.30
C VAL A 386 24.78 18.68 -5.16
N THR A 387 25.46 19.26 -4.20
CA THR A 387 26.78 18.82 -3.73
C THR A 387 26.63 18.08 -2.42
N LEU A 388 27.19 16.88 -2.33
CA LEU A 388 27.25 16.09 -1.10
C LEU A 388 28.54 16.40 -0.34
N TYR A 389 28.41 16.99 0.85
CA TYR A 389 29.52 17.16 1.80
C TYR A 389 29.52 15.99 2.77
N GLU A 390 30.47 15.08 2.63
CA GLU A 390 30.67 13.95 3.56
C GLU A 390 31.56 14.41 4.71
N ILE A 391 31.01 14.39 5.92
CA ILE A 391 31.69 14.85 7.13
C ILE A 391 32.01 13.66 8.03
N LYS A 392 33.23 13.54 8.47
CA LYS A 392 33.65 12.62 9.51
C LYS A 392 33.66 13.34 10.84
N PRO A 393 32.71 13.08 11.75
CA PRO A 393 32.71 13.70 13.07
C PRO A 393 33.94 13.27 13.89
N ALA A 394 34.39 14.13 14.82
CA ALA A 394 35.39 13.75 15.80
C ALA A 394 34.82 12.66 16.77
N PRO A 395 35.71 11.83 17.37
CA PRO A 395 35.29 10.85 18.36
C PRO A 395 34.49 11.49 19.49
N GLY A 396 33.35 10.86 19.89
CA GLY A 396 32.50 11.38 20.97
C GLY A 396 31.36 12.30 20.51
N VAL A 397 31.32 12.74 19.27
CA VAL A 397 30.21 13.55 18.72
C VAL A 397 28.99 12.67 18.41
N ARG A 398 27.85 13.00 19.01
CA ARG A 398 26.57 12.32 18.72
C ARG A 398 26.00 12.78 17.39
N ILE A 399 25.73 11.84 16.49
CA ILE A 399 25.19 12.09 15.14
C ILE A 399 23.86 12.87 15.20
N ALA A 400 22.99 12.56 16.17
CA ALA A 400 21.70 13.25 16.35
C ALA A 400 21.88 14.78 16.55
N ARG A 401 23.00 15.22 17.15
CA ARG A 401 23.30 16.63 17.37
C ARG A 401 23.60 17.35 16.04
N ILE A 402 24.27 16.68 15.08
CA ILE A 402 24.51 17.25 13.76
C ILE A 402 23.18 17.35 13.00
N LYS A 403 22.34 16.31 13.10
CA LYS A 403 21.05 16.28 12.42
C LYS A 403 20.09 17.38 12.93
N SER A 404 20.14 17.74 14.20
CA SER A 404 19.29 18.81 14.74
C SER A 404 19.69 20.22 14.26
N LEU A 405 20.90 20.41 13.71
CA LEU A 405 21.37 21.67 13.15
C LEU A 405 21.07 21.87 11.67
N GLU A 406 20.19 21.07 11.11
CA GLU A 406 19.84 21.13 9.68
C GLU A 406 19.39 22.55 9.25
N ASN A 407 18.49 23.15 10.02
CA ASN A 407 17.99 24.50 9.73
C ASN A 407 19.07 25.57 9.91
N ASP A 408 19.92 25.43 10.92
CA ASP A 408 21.00 26.39 11.20
C ASP A 408 22.07 26.37 10.09
N ILE A 409 22.41 25.19 9.62
CA ILE A 409 23.33 25.00 8.48
C ILE A 409 22.69 25.54 7.19
N ALA A 410 21.40 25.27 6.95
CA ALA A 410 20.69 25.79 5.79
C ALA A 410 20.68 27.32 5.78
N LEU A 411 20.45 27.94 6.94
CA LEU A 411 20.46 29.39 7.10
C LEU A 411 21.87 29.97 6.83
N SER A 412 22.91 29.36 7.37
CA SER A 412 24.28 29.83 7.18
C SER A 412 24.75 29.77 5.73
N LEU A 413 24.26 28.76 4.99
CA LEU A 413 24.52 28.58 3.55
C LEU A 413 23.60 29.41 2.66
N SER A 414 22.62 30.12 3.24
CA SER A 414 21.53 30.78 2.48
C SER A 414 20.87 29.87 1.47
N ALA A 415 20.75 28.57 1.81
CA ALA A 415 20.17 27.55 0.95
C ALA A 415 18.66 27.44 1.20
N LEU A 416 17.86 27.21 0.14
CA LEU A 416 16.41 27.00 0.23
C LEU A 416 16.01 25.75 1.02
N GLY A 417 16.95 24.83 1.23
CA GLY A 417 16.83 23.63 2.01
C GLY A 417 18.06 22.76 1.84
N ILE A 418 18.45 22.07 2.89
CA ILE A 418 19.51 21.05 2.84
C ILE A 418 18.90 19.74 3.30
N ARG A 419 19.58 18.63 3.06
CA ARG A 419 19.17 17.33 3.61
C ARG A 419 20.37 16.68 4.29
N ILE A 420 20.18 16.21 5.52
CA ILE A 420 21.24 15.52 6.28
C ILE A 420 20.96 14.01 6.28
N ILE A 421 21.91 13.26 5.73
CA ILE A 421 21.94 11.78 5.75
C ILE A 421 22.86 11.35 6.87
N ALA A 422 22.31 10.82 7.94
CA ALA A 422 23.12 10.52 9.12
C ALA A 422 22.67 9.21 9.80
N PRO A 423 23.50 8.17 9.78
CA PRO A 423 24.77 8.03 9.04
C PRO A 423 24.57 7.73 7.54
N ILE A 424 25.63 7.93 6.72
CA ILE A 424 25.65 7.39 5.35
C ILE A 424 25.81 5.87 5.46
N PRO A 425 24.94 5.08 4.83
CA PRO A 425 25.04 3.62 4.84
C PRO A 425 26.43 3.14 4.39
N GLY A 426 27.06 2.27 5.18
CA GLY A 426 28.35 1.68 4.87
C GLY A 426 29.60 2.56 5.04
N LYS A 427 29.48 3.87 5.34
CA LYS A 427 30.64 4.78 5.41
C LYS A 427 30.98 5.31 6.80
N GLY A 428 30.06 5.27 7.77
CA GLY A 428 30.26 5.83 9.10
C GLY A 428 30.48 7.35 9.13
N THR A 429 30.09 8.06 8.07
CA THR A 429 30.15 9.51 7.89
C THR A 429 28.74 10.11 7.87
N VAL A 430 28.67 11.43 8.04
CA VAL A 430 27.42 12.20 7.89
C VAL A 430 27.47 12.94 6.57
N GLY A 431 26.44 12.79 5.75
CA GLY A 431 26.28 13.53 4.49
C GLY A 431 25.40 14.74 4.66
N ILE A 432 25.84 15.88 4.15
CA ILE A 432 25.04 17.10 4.00
C ILE A 432 24.89 17.38 2.51
N GLU A 433 23.67 17.27 2.01
CA GLU A 433 23.33 17.59 0.62
C GLU A 433 22.96 19.07 0.54
N VAL A 434 23.74 19.86 -0.18
CA VAL A 434 23.54 21.29 -0.37
C VAL A 434 23.17 21.56 -1.83
N PRO A 435 22.10 22.30 -2.12
CA PRO A 435 21.75 22.71 -3.47
C PRO A 435 22.88 23.53 -4.12
N ASN A 436 23.21 23.22 -5.38
CA ASN A 436 24.12 24.04 -6.17
C ASN A 436 23.46 25.37 -6.52
N LYS A 437 24.22 26.45 -6.65
CA LYS A 437 23.69 27.77 -7.08
C LYS A 437 23.09 27.67 -8.49
N ASP A 438 23.78 26.96 -9.39
CA ASP A 438 23.34 26.72 -10.76
C ASP A 438 23.08 25.22 -10.99
N PRO A 439 21.88 24.73 -10.60
CA PRO A 439 21.53 23.32 -10.78
C PRO A 439 21.36 22.99 -12.27
N LYS A 440 22.13 22.00 -12.75
CA LYS A 440 22.11 21.56 -14.16
C LYS A 440 21.06 20.48 -14.39
N MET A 441 20.29 20.63 -15.47
CA MET A 441 19.31 19.61 -15.88
C MET A 441 20.02 18.41 -16.52
N VAL A 442 19.56 17.20 -16.19
CA VAL A 442 20.03 15.96 -16.83
C VAL A 442 19.16 15.71 -18.06
N SER A 443 19.70 15.84 -19.27
CA SER A 443 18.92 15.57 -20.50
C SER A 443 18.65 14.08 -20.68
N MET A 444 17.49 13.72 -21.22
CA MET A 444 17.14 12.34 -21.58
C MET A 444 18.15 11.74 -22.57
N TYR A 445 18.62 12.54 -23.52
CA TYR A 445 19.69 12.18 -24.44
C TYR A 445 20.92 11.65 -23.69
N SER A 446 21.41 12.35 -22.67
CA SER A 446 22.64 11.98 -21.94
C SER A 446 22.52 10.65 -21.20
N VAL A 447 21.30 10.27 -20.80
CA VAL A 447 21.04 9.02 -20.09
C VAL A 447 20.86 7.86 -21.05
N LEU A 448 20.07 8.04 -22.11
CA LEU A 448 19.81 7.00 -23.12
C LEU A 448 21.04 6.69 -23.96
N ALA A 449 21.83 7.71 -24.33
CA ALA A 449 23.07 7.52 -25.10
C ALA A 449 24.24 6.95 -24.26
N SER A 450 24.08 6.85 -22.94
CA SER A 450 25.11 6.29 -22.06
C SER A 450 25.38 4.82 -22.36
N LYS A 451 26.66 4.42 -22.30
CA LYS A 451 27.10 3.04 -22.49
C LYS A 451 26.33 2.08 -21.54
N LYS A 452 26.10 2.52 -20.29
CA LYS A 452 25.38 1.74 -19.28
C LYS A 452 23.95 1.40 -19.71
N PHE A 453 23.23 2.33 -20.39
CA PHE A 453 21.87 2.06 -20.89
C PHE A 453 21.91 1.21 -22.17
N GLN A 454 22.86 1.47 -23.09
CA GLN A 454 22.95 0.74 -24.35
C GLN A 454 23.26 -0.74 -24.13
N GLU A 455 24.20 -1.05 -23.26
CA GLU A 455 24.63 -2.42 -22.94
C GLU A 455 23.75 -3.11 -21.88
N CYS A 456 22.74 -2.42 -21.38
CA CYS A 456 21.84 -2.95 -20.36
C CYS A 456 21.05 -4.17 -20.87
N LYS A 457 21.12 -5.29 -20.12
CA LYS A 457 20.45 -6.56 -20.41
C LYS A 457 19.09 -6.71 -19.72
N TYR A 458 18.57 -5.63 -19.11
CA TYR A 458 17.28 -5.66 -18.44
C TYR A 458 16.14 -5.83 -19.45
N GLU A 459 15.08 -6.55 -19.03
CA GLU A 459 13.91 -6.74 -19.90
C GLU A 459 13.14 -5.44 -20.12
N LEU A 460 12.86 -4.69 -19.06
CA LEU A 460 12.16 -3.41 -19.13
C LEU A 460 13.00 -2.31 -18.43
N PRO A 461 14.08 -1.81 -19.06
CA PRO A 461 14.95 -0.83 -18.45
C PRO A 461 14.31 0.55 -18.41
N LEU A 462 14.31 1.16 -17.24
CA LEU A 462 13.87 2.53 -16.99
C LEU A 462 15.09 3.42 -16.78
N ALA A 463 15.28 4.40 -17.65
CA ALA A 463 16.33 5.41 -17.53
C ALA A 463 15.85 6.52 -16.59
N LEU A 464 16.09 6.38 -15.29
CA LEU A 464 15.57 7.29 -14.28
C LEU A 464 16.27 8.64 -14.25
N GLY A 465 17.57 8.69 -14.58
CA GLY A 465 18.35 9.92 -14.51
C GLY A 465 19.78 9.71 -14.02
N LYS A 466 20.31 10.66 -13.25
CA LYS A 466 21.66 10.59 -12.68
C LYS A 466 21.63 10.75 -11.15
N SER A 467 22.50 10.01 -10.46
CA SER A 467 22.72 10.12 -9.02
C SER A 467 23.47 11.41 -8.64
N ILE A 468 23.62 11.65 -7.34
CA ILE A 468 24.46 12.73 -6.81
C ILE A 468 25.92 12.58 -7.27
N THR A 469 26.39 11.35 -7.47
CA THR A 469 27.74 11.06 -7.98
C THR A 469 27.84 11.15 -9.51
N ASN A 470 26.84 11.71 -10.20
CA ASN A 470 26.73 11.84 -11.65
C ASN A 470 26.67 10.50 -12.41
N GLU A 471 26.42 9.40 -11.71
CA GLU A 471 26.26 8.09 -12.33
C GLU A 471 24.85 7.92 -12.89
N VAL A 472 24.75 7.30 -14.09
CA VAL A 472 23.47 6.97 -14.71
C VAL A 472 22.76 5.89 -13.89
N CYS A 473 21.52 6.19 -13.48
CA CYS A 473 20.64 5.29 -12.73
C CYS A 473 19.61 4.65 -13.67
N ILE A 474 19.69 3.32 -13.76
CA ILE A 474 18.77 2.49 -14.54
C ILE A 474 18.16 1.47 -13.62
N ALA A 475 16.84 1.35 -13.68
CA ALA A 475 16.08 0.35 -12.93
C ALA A 475 15.40 -0.65 -13.89
N ASP A 476 15.12 -1.85 -13.42
CA ASP A 476 14.43 -2.89 -14.19
C ASP A 476 12.99 -3.05 -13.67
N LEU A 477 12.01 -2.70 -14.48
CA LEU A 477 10.59 -2.81 -14.10
C LEU A 477 10.18 -4.27 -13.81
N CYS A 478 10.79 -5.25 -14.44
CA CYS A 478 10.52 -6.66 -14.16
C CYS A 478 10.97 -7.10 -12.75
N LYS A 479 12.05 -6.49 -12.22
CA LYS A 479 12.51 -6.76 -10.86
C LYS A 479 11.64 -6.06 -9.81
N MET A 480 11.21 -4.84 -10.11
CA MET A 480 10.31 -4.04 -9.28
C MET A 480 8.95 -3.87 -10.00
N PRO A 481 8.09 -4.88 -9.95
CA PRO A 481 6.99 -5.07 -10.90
C PRO A 481 5.98 -3.93 -10.93
N HIS A 482 5.86 -3.19 -9.83
CA HIS A 482 4.90 -2.10 -9.69
C HIS A 482 5.58 -0.92 -9.00
N ILE A 483 5.32 0.29 -9.52
CA ILE A 483 5.94 1.53 -9.04
C ILE A 483 4.87 2.52 -8.63
N LEU A 484 5.02 3.09 -7.44
CA LEU A 484 4.26 4.24 -6.97
C LEU A 484 5.06 5.51 -7.23
N VAL A 485 4.50 6.46 -7.96
CA VAL A 485 5.12 7.76 -8.25
C VAL A 485 4.28 8.87 -7.62
N ALA A 486 4.88 9.72 -6.81
CA ALA A 486 4.13 10.85 -6.25
C ALA A 486 4.97 12.13 -6.21
N GLY A 487 4.29 13.29 -6.20
CA GLY A 487 4.94 14.59 -6.13
C GLY A 487 3.96 15.73 -6.35
N ALA A 488 4.26 16.90 -5.81
CA ALA A 488 3.43 18.08 -5.99
C ALA A 488 3.43 18.55 -7.46
N THR A 489 2.41 19.31 -7.84
CA THR A 489 2.26 19.88 -9.18
C THR A 489 3.51 20.69 -9.58
N GLY A 490 3.99 20.49 -10.80
CA GLY A 490 5.15 21.21 -11.36
C GLY A 490 6.51 20.76 -10.80
N GLN A 491 6.58 19.68 -9.99
CA GLN A 491 7.84 19.21 -9.38
C GLN A 491 8.57 18.13 -10.18
N GLY A 492 7.99 17.69 -11.33
CA GLY A 492 8.65 16.77 -12.27
C GLY A 492 7.96 15.43 -12.46
N LYS A 493 6.78 15.17 -11.83
CA LYS A 493 6.04 13.90 -11.96
C LYS A 493 5.77 13.55 -13.43
N SER A 494 5.18 14.43 -14.21
CA SER A 494 4.86 14.21 -15.62
C SER A 494 6.10 13.98 -16.48
N VAL A 495 7.17 14.75 -16.23
CA VAL A 495 8.46 14.56 -16.88
C VAL A 495 9.03 13.17 -16.56
N GLY A 496 8.92 12.73 -15.30
CA GLY A 496 9.36 11.40 -14.89
C GLY A 496 8.59 10.28 -15.56
N LEU A 497 7.26 10.41 -15.69
CA LEU A 497 6.43 9.43 -16.42
C LEU A 497 6.81 9.40 -17.91
N ASN A 498 7.01 10.55 -18.54
CA ASN A 498 7.47 10.63 -19.93
C ASN A 498 8.87 10.05 -20.12
N ALA A 499 9.78 10.24 -19.16
CA ALA A 499 11.11 9.62 -19.20
C ALA A 499 11.02 8.09 -19.11
N ILE A 500 10.13 7.56 -18.28
CA ILE A 500 9.88 6.11 -18.17
C ILE A 500 9.34 5.55 -19.48
N ILE A 501 8.29 6.16 -20.06
CA ILE A 501 7.70 5.71 -21.34
C ILE A 501 8.74 5.77 -22.44
N THR A 502 9.46 6.89 -22.55
CA THR A 502 10.49 7.08 -23.57
C THR A 502 11.61 6.02 -23.44
N SER A 503 12.03 5.68 -22.22
CA SER A 503 13.03 4.63 -21.99
C SER A 503 12.62 3.31 -22.63
N LEU A 504 11.36 2.94 -22.46
CA LEU A 504 10.79 1.71 -22.96
C LEU A 504 10.63 1.73 -24.50
N LEU A 505 10.20 2.87 -25.08
CA LEU A 505 10.07 3.07 -26.53
C LEU A 505 11.43 2.96 -27.25
N TYR A 506 12.52 3.43 -26.62
CA TYR A 506 13.88 3.32 -27.18
C TYR A 506 14.46 1.91 -27.11
N LYS A 507 13.97 1.07 -26.19
CA LYS A 507 14.56 -0.26 -25.95
C LYS A 507 13.76 -1.42 -26.55
N LYS A 508 12.43 -1.34 -26.56
CA LYS A 508 11.54 -2.44 -26.93
C LYS A 508 10.92 -2.26 -28.33
N HIS A 509 10.65 -3.39 -28.96
CA HIS A 509 9.90 -3.47 -30.20
C HIS A 509 8.38 -3.51 -29.91
N PRO A 510 7.51 -3.00 -30.80
CA PRO A 510 6.05 -3.05 -30.61
C PRO A 510 5.48 -4.45 -30.35
N ALA A 511 6.10 -5.49 -30.92
CA ALA A 511 5.74 -6.88 -30.66
C ALA A 511 6.02 -7.35 -29.22
N GLN A 512 6.95 -6.69 -28.53
CA GLN A 512 7.43 -7.10 -27.21
C GLN A 512 6.77 -6.33 -26.05
N LEU A 513 6.17 -5.18 -26.34
CA LEU A 513 5.65 -4.27 -25.32
C LEU A 513 4.35 -3.61 -25.76
N LYS A 514 3.39 -3.53 -24.84
CA LYS A 514 2.15 -2.79 -24.98
C LYS A 514 1.90 -1.90 -23.75
N PHE A 515 1.32 -0.72 -23.99
CA PHE A 515 0.92 0.22 -22.94
C PHE A 515 -0.58 0.26 -22.78
N VAL A 516 -1.03 0.41 -21.53
CA VAL A 516 -2.37 0.85 -21.16
C VAL A 516 -2.23 2.15 -20.41
N LEU A 517 -2.64 3.26 -21.05
CA LEU A 517 -2.49 4.61 -20.49
C LEU A 517 -3.83 5.12 -20.00
N VAL A 518 -3.86 5.54 -18.73
CA VAL A 518 -5.02 6.10 -18.05
C VAL A 518 -4.73 7.53 -17.66
N ASP A 519 -5.46 8.47 -18.25
CA ASP A 519 -5.33 9.92 -18.04
C ASP A 519 -6.71 10.56 -17.85
N PRO A 520 -7.25 10.61 -16.62
CA PRO A 520 -8.57 11.18 -16.36
C PRO A 520 -8.68 12.67 -16.73
N LYS A 521 -7.54 13.38 -16.79
CA LYS A 521 -7.48 14.82 -17.08
C LYS A 521 -7.28 15.16 -18.55
N MET A 522 -6.96 14.19 -19.39
CA MET A 522 -6.65 14.38 -20.83
C MET A 522 -5.48 15.33 -21.11
N VAL A 523 -4.50 15.43 -20.22
CA VAL A 523 -3.42 16.42 -20.32
C VAL A 523 -2.09 15.79 -20.69
N GLU A 524 -1.71 14.70 -19.99
CA GLU A 524 -0.35 14.19 -20.01
C GLU A 524 -0.11 13.14 -21.12
N PHE A 525 -1.07 12.24 -21.35
CA PHE A 525 -0.87 11.10 -22.24
C PHE A 525 -1.55 11.20 -23.61
N SER A 526 -2.29 12.27 -23.88
CA SER A 526 -2.96 12.48 -25.18
C SER A 526 -1.99 12.41 -26.36
N ILE A 527 -0.73 12.82 -26.15
CA ILE A 527 0.35 12.81 -27.14
C ILE A 527 0.70 11.42 -27.65
N TYR A 528 0.48 10.36 -26.84
CA TYR A 528 0.78 8.98 -27.20
C TYR A 528 -0.33 8.31 -28.02
N SER A 529 -1.47 8.93 -28.22
CA SER A 529 -2.58 8.36 -29.02
C SER A 529 -2.17 8.04 -30.46
N VAL A 530 -1.21 8.77 -31.02
CA VAL A 530 -0.75 8.59 -32.41
C VAL A 530 0.04 7.28 -32.63
N ILE A 531 0.54 6.65 -31.57
CA ILE A 531 1.25 5.37 -31.63
C ILE A 531 0.35 4.17 -31.29
N GLU A 532 -0.96 4.35 -31.39
CA GLU A 532 -1.98 3.38 -31.04
C GLU A 532 -1.73 2.00 -31.66
N ARG A 533 -1.49 1.96 -32.97
CA ARG A 533 -1.29 0.73 -33.75
C ARG A 533 0.05 0.03 -33.47
N HIS A 534 0.95 0.66 -32.74
CA HIS A 534 2.26 0.10 -32.43
C HIS A 534 2.29 -0.43 -30.99
N PHE A 535 2.03 0.44 -30.03
CA PHE A 535 2.33 0.17 -28.63
C PHE A 535 1.14 0.16 -27.70
N MET A 536 -0.10 0.47 -28.14
CA MET A 536 -1.23 0.55 -27.23
C MET A 536 -2.01 -0.75 -27.16
N ALA A 537 -2.53 -1.03 -25.97
CA ALA A 537 -3.53 -2.04 -25.70
C ALA A 537 -4.84 -1.37 -25.25
N LYS A 538 -5.97 -1.76 -25.81
CA LYS A 538 -7.28 -1.20 -25.50
C LYS A 538 -8.38 -2.27 -25.47
N LEU A 539 -9.54 -1.92 -24.90
CA LEU A 539 -10.75 -2.75 -25.03
C LEU A 539 -11.26 -2.72 -26.48
N PRO A 540 -11.90 -3.79 -26.97
CA PRO A 540 -12.44 -3.85 -28.33
C PRO A 540 -13.35 -2.67 -28.69
N ASP A 541 -14.23 -2.29 -27.75
CA ASP A 541 -15.22 -1.22 -27.94
C ASP A 541 -14.70 0.21 -27.61
N ALA A 542 -13.40 0.35 -27.31
CA ALA A 542 -12.86 1.62 -26.94
C ALA A 542 -12.57 2.49 -28.18
N GLU A 543 -13.18 3.67 -28.30
CA GLU A 543 -12.89 4.63 -29.37
C GLU A 543 -11.49 5.23 -29.27
N LYS A 544 -11.01 5.46 -28.04
CA LYS A 544 -9.71 6.08 -27.76
C LYS A 544 -8.76 5.10 -27.12
N SER A 545 -7.49 5.17 -27.48
CA SER A 545 -6.43 4.34 -26.92
C SER A 545 -5.96 4.80 -25.53
N VAL A 546 -6.12 6.09 -25.21
CA VAL A 546 -5.88 6.65 -23.88
C VAL A 546 -7.21 6.72 -23.14
N ILE A 547 -7.27 6.09 -21.96
CA ILE A 547 -8.50 5.94 -21.20
C ILE A 547 -8.71 7.14 -20.29
N THR A 548 -9.85 7.79 -20.45
CA THR A 548 -10.18 9.05 -19.76
C THR A 548 -11.41 8.94 -18.87
N ASP A 549 -12.27 7.96 -19.13
CA ASP A 549 -13.54 7.74 -18.46
C ASP A 549 -13.39 6.69 -17.34
N SER A 550 -13.94 6.95 -16.16
CA SER A 550 -13.84 6.09 -14.99
C SER A 550 -14.43 4.72 -15.20
N ASP A 551 -15.59 4.62 -15.87
CA ASP A 551 -16.25 3.33 -16.09
C ASP A 551 -15.41 2.46 -17.05
N LYS A 552 -14.80 3.11 -18.05
CA LYS A 552 -13.86 2.45 -18.97
C LYS A 552 -12.57 2.04 -18.27
N VAL A 553 -12.10 2.82 -17.26
CA VAL A 553 -10.96 2.44 -16.43
C VAL A 553 -11.26 1.16 -15.66
N ILE A 554 -12.42 1.09 -14.99
CA ILE A 554 -12.84 -0.11 -14.22
C ILE A 554 -12.94 -1.31 -15.16
N ALA A 555 -13.61 -1.17 -16.31
CA ALA A 555 -13.72 -2.22 -17.31
C ALA A 555 -12.34 -2.70 -17.80
N THR A 556 -11.42 -1.78 -18.08
CA THR A 556 -10.06 -2.12 -18.52
C THR A 556 -9.25 -2.83 -17.43
N LEU A 557 -9.33 -2.40 -16.18
CA LEU A 557 -8.64 -3.05 -15.07
C LEU A 557 -9.17 -4.48 -14.84
N ASN A 558 -10.48 -4.69 -14.95
CA ASN A 558 -11.07 -6.02 -14.86
C ASN A 558 -10.69 -6.90 -16.08
N SER A 559 -10.66 -6.32 -17.26
CA SER A 559 -10.16 -6.99 -18.47
C SER A 559 -8.70 -7.42 -18.33
N LEU A 560 -7.85 -6.57 -17.73
CA LEU A 560 -6.45 -6.93 -17.41
C LEU A 560 -6.38 -8.07 -16.39
N CYS A 561 -7.32 -8.18 -15.45
CA CYS A 561 -7.41 -9.34 -14.56
C CYS A 561 -7.74 -10.62 -15.33
N ILE A 562 -8.63 -10.55 -16.33
CA ILE A 562 -8.93 -11.69 -17.20
C ILE A 562 -7.71 -12.06 -18.05
N GLU A 563 -7.04 -11.08 -18.66
CA GLU A 563 -5.79 -11.30 -19.41
C GLU A 563 -4.71 -11.95 -18.55
N MET A 564 -4.58 -11.50 -17.30
CA MET A 564 -3.67 -12.11 -16.33
C MET A 564 -3.99 -13.59 -16.10
N ASP A 565 -5.26 -13.93 -15.86
CA ASP A 565 -5.69 -15.31 -15.62
C ASP A 565 -5.50 -16.18 -16.88
N ASN A 566 -5.80 -15.65 -18.08
CA ASN A 566 -5.55 -16.31 -19.36
C ASN A 566 -4.06 -16.61 -19.56
N ARG A 567 -3.18 -15.66 -19.22
CA ARG A 567 -1.73 -15.87 -19.30
C ARG A 567 -1.26 -16.93 -18.31
N TYR A 568 -1.81 -16.97 -17.09
CA TYR A 568 -1.50 -18.04 -16.13
C TYR A 568 -1.91 -19.41 -16.67
N ALA A 569 -3.06 -19.53 -17.32
CA ALA A 569 -3.49 -20.77 -17.95
C ALA A 569 -2.51 -21.22 -19.05
N LEU A 570 -1.95 -20.29 -19.84
CA LEU A 570 -0.93 -20.61 -20.85
C LEU A 570 0.41 -21.00 -20.22
N LEU A 571 0.85 -20.33 -19.14
CA LEU A 571 2.06 -20.71 -18.39
C LEU A 571 1.93 -22.13 -17.82
N ALA A 572 0.77 -22.44 -17.24
CA ALA A 572 0.48 -23.77 -16.69
C ALA A 572 0.51 -24.85 -17.78
N LYS A 573 -0.12 -24.63 -18.95
CA LYS A 573 -0.06 -25.54 -20.09
C LYS A 573 1.34 -25.77 -20.63
N ALA A 574 2.19 -24.74 -20.55
CA ALA A 574 3.59 -24.80 -20.97
C ALA A 574 4.54 -25.32 -19.86
N ASN A 575 4.02 -25.59 -18.67
CA ASN A 575 4.78 -26.01 -17.49
C ASN A 575 5.96 -25.08 -17.14
N VAL A 576 5.77 -23.77 -17.29
CA VAL A 576 6.75 -22.73 -16.97
C VAL A 576 6.22 -21.75 -15.95
N ARG A 577 7.11 -21.04 -15.25
CA ARG A 577 6.75 -20.15 -14.13
C ARG A 577 6.65 -18.68 -14.51
N THR A 578 7.35 -18.26 -15.56
CA THR A 578 7.44 -16.84 -15.91
C THR A 578 7.21 -16.62 -17.41
N ILE A 579 6.71 -15.40 -17.74
CA ILE A 579 6.53 -14.99 -19.13
C ILE A 579 7.85 -15.05 -19.94
N LYS A 580 8.99 -14.82 -19.28
CA LYS A 580 10.29 -14.87 -19.92
C LYS A 580 10.60 -16.29 -20.40
N GLU A 581 10.50 -17.28 -19.51
CA GLU A 581 10.68 -18.70 -19.83
C GLU A 581 9.68 -19.13 -20.92
N TYR A 582 8.42 -18.73 -20.77
CA TYR A 582 7.39 -19.03 -21.77
C TYR A 582 7.73 -18.49 -23.17
N ASN A 583 8.12 -17.23 -23.26
CA ASN A 583 8.47 -16.61 -24.54
C ASN A 583 9.75 -17.22 -25.13
N GLU A 584 10.73 -17.63 -24.31
CA GLU A 584 11.92 -18.36 -24.76
C GLU A 584 11.53 -19.72 -25.34
N GLU A 585 10.69 -20.51 -24.67
CA GLU A 585 10.17 -21.79 -25.19
C GLU A 585 9.34 -21.61 -26.47
N PHE A 586 8.53 -20.53 -26.55
CA PHE A 586 7.78 -20.21 -27.76
C PHE A 586 8.69 -19.81 -28.93
N ILE A 587 9.72 -19.00 -28.69
CA ILE A 587 10.72 -18.62 -29.71
C ILE A 587 11.42 -19.87 -30.26
N HIS A 588 11.82 -20.80 -29.41
CA HIS A 588 12.44 -22.07 -29.81
C HIS A 588 11.43 -23.09 -30.39
N ARG A 589 10.19 -22.69 -30.67
CA ARG A 589 9.10 -23.49 -31.25
C ARG A 589 8.76 -24.77 -30.50
N LYS A 590 9.05 -24.82 -29.19
CA LYS A 590 8.65 -25.93 -28.33
C LYS A 590 7.17 -25.91 -27.93
N LEU A 591 6.50 -24.77 -28.10
CA LEU A 591 5.09 -24.58 -27.80
C LEU A 591 4.27 -24.51 -29.10
N ASN A 592 3.27 -25.42 -29.23
CA ASN A 592 2.47 -25.51 -30.44
C ASN A 592 1.37 -24.44 -30.48
N PRO A 593 1.34 -23.53 -31.48
CA PRO A 593 0.28 -22.52 -31.63
C PRO A 593 -1.14 -23.09 -31.75
N ASN A 594 -1.30 -24.31 -32.29
CA ASN A 594 -2.60 -24.97 -32.40
C ASN A 594 -3.24 -25.29 -31.05
N ASN A 595 -2.44 -25.38 -29.99
CA ASN A 595 -2.90 -25.54 -28.60
C ASN A 595 -3.25 -24.20 -27.92
N GLY A 596 -3.30 -23.12 -28.70
CA GLY A 596 -3.60 -21.76 -28.22
C GLY A 596 -2.39 -20.99 -27.70
N HIS A 597 -1.17 -21.54 -27.83
CA HIS A 597 0.04 -20.82 -27.47
C HIS A 597 0.32 -19.67 -28.44
N LYS A 598 0.70 -18.52 -27.88
CA LYS A 598 1.05 -17.31 -28.64
C LYS A 598 2.18 -16.57 -27.93
N PHE A 599 2.96 -15.80 -28.66
CA PHE A 599 3.94 -14.90 -28.03
C PHE A 599 3.22 -13.86 -27.18
N MET A 600 3.70 -13.65 -25.95
CA MET A 600 3.07 -12.73 -24.99
C MET A 600 3.92 -11.46 -24.85
N PRO A 601 3.44 -10.28 -25.32
CA PRO A 601 4.11 -9.02 -25.03
C PRO A 601 3.99 -8.65 -23.56
N TYR A 602 4.98 -7.92 -23.04
CA TYR A 602 4.83 -7.25 -21.75
C TYR A 602 3.73 -6.18 -21.83
N ILE A 603 2.95 -6.00 -20.77
CA ILE A 603 1.94 -4.95 -20.67
C ILE A 603 2.34 -4.01 -19.53
N VAL A 604 2.47 -2.72 -19.83
CA VAL A 604 2.76 -1.70 -18.82
C VAL A 604 1.58 -0.75 -18.71
N VAL A 605 0.92 -0.81 -17.57
CA VAL A 605 -0.23 0.05 -17.21
C VAL A 605 0.31 1.29 -16.52
N ILE A 606 -0.04 2.48 -16.99
CA ILE A 606 0.39 3.74 -16.39
C ILE A 606 -0.83 4.61 -16.11
N ILE A 607 -0.99 4.99 -14.84
CA ILE A 607 -2.07 5.85 -14.36
C ILE A 607 -1.46 7.19 -13.93
N ASP A 608 -1.84 8.30 -14.60
CA ASP A 608 -1.29 9.63 -14.29
C ASP A 608 -1.75 10.18 -12.95
N GLU A 609 -3.04 10.08 -12.64
CA GLU A 609 -3.59 10.61 -11.38
C GLU A 609 -4.51 9.58 -10.70
N PHE A 610 -3.90 8.77 -9.86
CA PHE A 610 -4.60 7.72 -9.14
C PHE A 610 -5.61 8.26 -8.12
N ALA A 611 -5.33 9.45 -7.54
CA ALA A 611 -6.23 10.06 -6.57
C ALA A 611 -7.62 10.36 -7.16
N ASP A 612 -7.69 10.81 -8.40
CA ASP A 612 -8.97 11.14 -9.04
C ASP A 612 -9.81 9.86 -9.24
N LEU A 613 -9.18 8.74 -9.61
CA LEU A 613 -9.86 7.45 -9.76
C LEU A 613 -10.39 6.91 -8.42
N ILE A 614 -9.58 6.97 -7.36
CA ILE A 614 -10.02 6.54 -6.02
C ILE A 614 -11.15 7.42 -5.48
N MET A 615 -11.12 8.72 -5.75
CA MET A 615 -12.17 9.64 -5.30
C MET A 615 -13.50 9.41 -6.06
N MET A 616 -13.44 8.96 -7.31
CA MET A 616 -14.62 8.74 -8.14
C MET A 616 -15.24 7.34 -7.95
N ALA A 617 -14.44 6.32 -7.92
CA ALA A 617 -14.88 4.93 -7.95
C ALA A 617 -14.36 4.05 -6.78
N GLY A 618 -13.53 4.61 -5.88
CA GLY A 618 -13.15 3.97 -4.62
C GLY A 618 -12.69 2.52 -4.75
N ARG A 619 -13.45 1.60 -4.16
CA ARG A 619 -13.11 0.17 -4.11
C ARG A 619 -13.13 -0.53 -5.46
N ASP A 620 -13.96 -0.08 -6.39
CA ASP A 620 -14.13 -0.72 -7.70
C ASP A 620 -12.86 -0.60 -8.56
N VAL A 621 -12.05 0.43 -8.29
CA VAL A 621 -10.72 0.61 -8.87
C VAL A 621 -9.63 -0.02 -8.00
N GLU A 622 -9.72 0.09 -6.67
CA GLU A 622 -8.69 -0.43 -5.76
C GLU A 622 -8.56 -1.95 -5.83
N MET A 623 -9.69 -2.67 -5.91
CA MET A 623 -9.70 -4.14 -5.91
C MET A 623 -8.96 -4.76 -7.11
N PRO A 624 -9.27 -4.41 -8.37
CA PRO A 624 -8.54 -4.96 -9.51
C PRO A 624 -7.07 -4.51 -9.53
N ILE A 625 -6.75 -3.29 -9.11
CA ILE A 625 -5.36 -2.83 -8.98
C ILE A 625 -4.60 -3.69 -7.96
N ALA A 626 -5.17 -3.95 -6.80
CA ALA A 626 -4.56 -4.81 -5.79
C ALA A 626 -4.34 -6.24 -6.31
N ARG A 627 -5.32 -6.81 -7.02
CA ARG A 627 -5.23 -8.16 -7.63
C ARG A 627 -4.10 -8.24 -8.66
N ILE A 628 -4.01 -7.26 -9.57
CA ILE A 628 -2.94 -7.17 -10.56
C ILE A 628 -1.59 -7.03 -9.84
N ALA A 629 -1.49 -6.11 -8.88
CA ALA A 629 -0.24 -5.85 -8.18
C ALA A 629 0.27 -7.06 -7.37
N GLN A 630 -0.61 -7.92 -6.88
CA GLN A 630 -0.24 -9.14 -6.15
C GLN A 630 0.21 -10.29 -7.05
N LYS A 631 -0.37 -10.42 -8.25
CA LYS A 631 -0.21 -11.64 -9.05
C LYS A 631 0.42 -11.42 -10.42
N ALA A 632 0.35 -10.24 -11.02
CA ALA A 632 0.64 -10.06 -12.44
C ALA A 632 2.13 -10.07 -12.83
N ARG A 633 3.07 -10.03 -11.87
CA ARG A 633 4.51 -10.03 -12.11
C ARG A 633 4.97 -11.19 -13.00
N ALA A 634 4.54 -12.40 -12.68
CA ALA A 634 4.97 -13.61 -13.39
C ALA A 634 4.50 -13.64 -14.84
N VAL A 635 3.35 -13.04 -15.14
CA VAL A 635 2.73 -12.99 -16.47
C VAL A 635 3.08 -11.72 -17.27
N GLY A 636 4.00 -10.90 -16.77
CA GLY A 636 4.53 -9.74 -17.48
C GLY A 636 3.58 -8.55 -17.61
N ILE A 637 2.68 -8.37 -16.64
CA ILE A 637 1.84 -7.17 -16.53
C ILE A 637 2.38 -6.33 -15.38
N HIS A 638 2.80 -5.11 -15.68
CA HIS A 638 3.40 -4.20 -14.74
C HIS A 638 2.57 -2.94 -14.61
N MET A 639 2.60 -2.30 -13.44
CA MET A 639 1.76 -1.13 -13.17
C MET A 639 2.57 0.01 -12.56
N ILE A 640 2.36 1.22 -13.07
CA ILE A 640 2.92 2.46 -12.56
C ILE A 640 1.75 3.37 -12.21
N ILE A 641 1.54 3.60 -10.93
CA ILE A 641 0.49 4.51 -10.46
C ILE A 641 1.12 5.82 -10.00
N ALA A 642 0.59 6.94 -10.50
CA ALA A 642 1.10 8.23 -10.11
C ALA A 642 0.00 9.09 -9.45
N THR A 643 0.40 10.01 -8.57
CA THR A 643 -0.51 10.93 -7.92
C THR A 643 0.16 12.24 -7.52
N GLN A 644 -0.58 13.34 -7.61
CA GLN A 644 -0.20 14.65 -7.07
C GLN A 644 -0.73 14.86 -5.64
N ARG A 645 -1.60 13.96 -5.16
CA ARG A 645 -2.25 14.03 -3.83
C ARG A 645 -1.86 12.82 -2.97
N PRO A 646 -0.66 12.82 -2.37
CA PRO A 646 -0.15 11.68 -1.61
C PRO A 646 -0.76 11.61 -0.20
N SER A 647 -2.08 11.53 -0.10
CA SER A 647 -2.79 11.35 1.17
C SER A 647 -2.90 9.87 1.54
N THR A 648 -3.11 9.57 2.82
CA THR A 648 -3.33 8.20 3.31
C THR A 648 -4.64 7.58 2.81
N THR A 649 -5.59 8.40 2.37
CA THR A 649 -6.84 7.95 1.73
C THR A 649 -6.63 7.48 0.30
N VAL A 650 -5.61 8.01 -0.39
CA VAL A 650 -5.24 7.63 -1.76
C VAL A 650 -4.19 6.51 -1.74
N ILE A 651 -3.12 6.70 -0.98
CA ILE A 651 -2.03 5.73 -0.82
C ILE A 651 -2.33 4.90 0.42
N THR A 652 -3.24 3.94 0.28
CA THR A 652 -3.65 3.04 1.36
C THR A 652 -2.53 2.06 1.75
N GLY A 653 -2.65 1.43 2.92
CA GLY A 653 -1.72 0.38 3.35
C GLY A 653 -1.66 -0.78 2.35
N ASN A 654 -2.78 -1.12 1.74
CA ASN A 654 -2.88 -2.18 0.73
C ASN A 654 -2.10 -1.84 -0.55
N ILE A 655 -2.23 -0.60 -1.04
CA ILE A 655 -1.42 -0.11 -2.18
C ILE A 655 0.07 -0.14 -1.84
N LYS A 656 0.48 0.37 -0.67
CA LYS A 656 1.89 0.40 -0.26
C LYS A 656 2.52 -0.99 -0.14
N ALA A 657 1.76 -1.99 0.32
CA ALA A 657 2.24 -3.36 0.45
C ALA A 657 2.54 -4.01 -0.92
N ASN A 658 1.78 -3.65 -1.95
CA ASN A 658 1.88 -4.24 -3.28
C ASN A 658 2.73 -3.43 -4.28
N PHE A 659 3.11 -2.18 -3.93
CA PHE A 659 3.99 -1.33 -4.72
C PHE A 659 5.32 -1.10 -3.98
N PRO A 660 6.27 -2.04 -4.11
CA PRO A 660 7.53 -1.99 -3.36
C PRO A 660 8.47 -0.89 -3.84
N ALA A 661 8.47 -0.60 -5.14
CA ALA A 661 9.26 0.48 -5.70
C ALA A 661 8.50 1.81 -5.63
N ARG A 662 9.18 2.85 -5.17
CA ARG A 662 8.55 4.15 -4.96
C ARG A 662 9.45 5.28 -5.42
N ILE A 663 8.85 6.25 -6.09
CA ILE A 663 9.47 7.48 -6.54
C ILE A 663 8.72 8.65 -5.91
N ALA A 664 9.42 9.48 -5.17
CA ALA A 664 8.88 10.72 -4.63
C ALA A 664 9.62 11.92 -5.22
N PHE A 665 8.94 12.70 -6.03
CA PHE A 665 9.35 14.06 -6.36
C PHE A 665 9.08 14.97 -5.16
N ARG A 666 9.50 16.24 -5.25
CA ARG A 666 9.28 17.19 -4.17
C ARG A 666 7.81 17.25 -3.76
N VAL A 667 7.56 17.18 -2.46
CA VAL A 667 6.27 17.40 -1.81
C VAL A 667 6.37 18.57 -0.85
N MET A 668 5.22 19.14 -0.47
CA MET A 668 5.22 20.33 0.41
C MET A 668 5.40 19.96 1.88
N GLN A 669 4.85 18.83 2.32
CA GLN A 669 4.83 18.45 3.71
C GLN A 669 5.65 17.17 3.97
N MET A 670 6.25 17.09 5.17
CA MET A 670 6.94 15.89 5.62
C MET A 670 6.00 14.67 5.73
N VAL A 671 4.73 14.91 6.06
CA VAL A 671 3.71 13.86 6.16
C VAL A 671 3.51 13.18 4.81
N ASP A 672 3.48 13.94 3.71
CA ASP A 672 3.37 13.42 2.35
C ASP A 672 4.57 12.52 2.00
N SER A 673 5.78 12.95 2.36
CA SER A 673 6.99 12.14 2.18
C SER A 673 6.89 10.79 2.90
N ARG A 674 6.40 10.80 4.15
CA ARG A 674 6.19 9.56 4.92
C ARG A 674 5.07 8.70 4.34
N THR A 675 4.03 9.31 3.81
CA THR A 675 2.96 8.56 3.14
C THR A 675 3.47 7.82 1.92
N ILE A 676 4.36 8.43 1.13
CA ILE A 676 4.91 7.81 -0.09
C ILE A 676 6.01 6.81 0.26
N LEU A 677 7.05 7.27 1.00
CA LEU A 677 8.33 6.57 1.16
C LEU A 677 8.49 5.84 2.50
N ASP A 678 7.53 5.98 3.43
CA ASP A 678 7.65 5.60 4.84
C ASP A 678 8.81 6.32 5.56
N ALA A 679 9.43 7.31 4.91
CA ALA A 679 10.56 8.09 5.41
C ALA A 679 10.43 9.58 5.06
N PRO A 680 11.02 10.48 5.85
CA PRO A 680 11.10 11.90 5.52
C PRO A 680 12.14 12.13 4.41
N GLY A 681 12.08 13.29 3.76
CA GLY A 681 13.13 13.76 2.85
C GLY A 681 12.61 14.28 1.51
N ALA A 682 11.43 13.84 1.02
CA ALA A 682 10.89 14.36 -0.24
C ALA A 682 10.45 15.84 -0.15
N ASN A 683 10.15 16.33 1.06
CA ASN A 683 9.87 17.76 1.31
C ASN A 683 11.12 18.64 1.27
N GLN A 684 12.32 18.05 1.33
CA GLN A 684 13.62 18.74 1.31
C GLN A 684 14.25 18.76 -0.10
N LEU A 685 13.60 18.17 -1.08
CA LEU A 685 14.05 18.17 -2.47
C LEU A 685 13.96 19.58 -3.07
N ILE A 686 14.81 19.84 -4.07
CA ILE A 686 14.84 21.13 -4.77
C ILE A 686 13.60 21.30 -5.64
N GLY A 687 13.06 20.21 -6.19
CA GLY A 687 12.05 20.21 -7.26
C GLY A 687 12.67 20.11 -8.65
N ARG A 688 11.94 20.44 -9.70
CA ARG A 688 12.43 20.39 -11.09
C ARG A 688 13.00 19.03 -11.50
N GLY A 689 12.36 17.93 -11.04
CA GLY A 689 12.79 16.57 -11.35
C GLY A 689 13.77 15.95 -10.35
N ASP A 690 14.12 16.67 -9.26
CA ASP A 690 14.84 16.07 -8.15
C ASP A 690 13.92 15.11 -7.40
N MET A 691 14.32 13.85 -7.23
CA MET A 691 13.48 12.79 -6.67
C MET A 691 14.23 11.85 -5.73
N LEU A 692 13.50 11.24 -4.83
CA LEU A 692 13.94 10.09 -4.04
C LEU A 692 13.36 8.81 -4.62
N PHE A 693 14.19 7.82 -4.79
CA PHE A 693 13.84 6.51 -5.31
C PHE A 693 14.21 5.41 -4.31
N THR A 694 13.34 4.43 -4.12
CA THR A 694 13.60 3.21 -3.34
C THR A 694 13.01 1.98 -4.02
N GLU A 695 13.71 0.86 -3.88
CA GLU A 695 13.27 -0.47 -4.30
C GLU A 695 12.90 -1.35 -3.08
N GLY A 696 12.46 -0.74 -1.98
CA GLY A 696 12.19 -1.41 -0.71
C GLY A 696 13.38 -1.48 0.25
N GLY A 697 14.49 -0.81 -0.09
CA GLY A 697 15.70 -0.69 0.72
C GLY A 697 16.10 0.78 0.92
N ASP A 698 17.36 1.07 0.62
CA ASP A 698 17.93 2.41 0.78
C ASP A 698 17.29 3.45 -0.15
N LEU A 699 17.11 4.66 0.37
CA LEU A 699 16.66 5.82 -0.40
C LEU A 699 17.81 6.38 -1.22
N LYS A 700 17.67 6.39 -2.54
CA LYS A 700 18.61 7.00 -3.49
C LYS A 700 18.04 8.32 -3.99
N ARG A 701 18.83 9.40 -3.92
CA ARG A 701 18.49 10.68 -4.56
C ARG A 701 18.97 10.67 -6.00
N ILE A 702 18.06 11.00 -6.91
CA ILE A 702 18.30 10.97 -8.36
C ILE A 702 17.76 12.26 -8.96
N GLN A 703 18.53 12.91 -9.82
CA GLN A 703 18.01 13.93 -10.71
C GLN A 703 17.40 13.23 -11.91
N CYS A 704 16.08 13.35 -12.05
CA CYS A 704 15.31 12.74 -13.14
C CYS A 704 15.82 13.21 -14.51
N ALA A 705 15.84 12.29 -15.47
CA ALA A 705 16.11 12.61 -16.85
C ALA A 705 15.00 13.52 -17.39
N PHE A 706 15.38 14.70 -17.88
CA PHE A 706 14.47 15.68 -18.43
C PHE A 706 14.20 15.38 -19.90
N ILE A 707 12.94 15.29 -20.25
CA ILE A 707 12.44 15.23 -21.60
C ILE A 707 11.30 16.22 -21.75
N ASP A 708 11.32 17.01 -22.82
CA ASP A 708 10.30 18.01 -23.08
C ASP A 708 9.17 17.45 -23.95
N THR A 709 7.99 18.04 -23.85
CA THR A 709 6.80 17.66 -24.65
C THR A 709 7.06 17.66 -26.17
N PRO A 710 7.76 18.65 -26.77
CA PRO A 710 8.15 18.61 -28.18
C PRO A 710 9.02 17.41 -28.54
N GLU A 711 9.92 16.95 -27.65
CA GLU A 711 10.76 15.78 -27.88
C GLU A 711 9.90 14.51 -27.93
N VAL A 712 9.00 14.34 -26.95
CA VAL A 712 8.03 13.24 -26.91
C VAL A 712 7.19 13.22 -28.20
N LYS A 713 6.72 14.39 -28.64
CA LYS A 713 5.95 14.53 -29.88
C LYS A 713 6.72 14.06 -31.09
N ARG A 714 7.99 14.49 -31.26
CA ARG A 714 8.85 14.02 -32.36
C ARG A 714 9.04 12.50 -32.36
N ILE A 715 9.21 11.90 -31.18
CA ILE A 715 9.34 10.45 -31.01
C ILE A 715 8.06 9.74 -31.44
N CYS A 716 6.92 10.18 -30.94
CA CYS A 716 5.61 9.58 -31.27
C CYS A 716 5.29 9.73 -32.77
N GLU A 717 5.56 10.90 -33.37
CA GLU A 717 5.39 11.12 -34.82
C GLU A 717 6.34 10.23 -35.65
N TYR A 718 7.57 10.04 -35.21
CA TYR A 718 8.51 9.14 -35.87
C TYR A 718 8.02 7.69 -35.90
N ILE A 719 7.48 7.22 -34.76
CA ILE A 719 6.91 5.87 -34.63
C ILE A 719 5.65 5.75 -35.49
N SER A 720 4.74 6.72 -35.44
CA SER A 720 3.45 6.67 -36.13
C SER A 720 3.56 6.68 -37.65
N LYS A 721 4.65 7.25 -38.21
CA LYS A 721 4.93 7.26 -39.67
C LYS A 721 5.37 5.91 -40.21
N GLN A 722 5.72 4.97 -39.35
CA GLN A 722 6.13 3.63 -39.73
C GLN A 722 4.91 2.71 -39.88
N GLN A 723 5.11 1.57 -40.54
CA GLN A 723 4.08 0.53 -40.62
C GLN A 723 3.75 0.04 -39.21
N GLY A 724 2.47 0.11 -38.81
CA GLY A 724 1.93 -0.42 -37.58
C GLY A 724 1.09 -1.69 -37.83
N TYR A 725 0.60 -2.27 -36.76
CA TYR A 725 -0.41 -3.35 -36.85
C TYR A 725 -1.71 -2.81 -37.48
N PRO A 726 -2.52 -3.67 -38.11
CA PRO A 726 -3.83 -3.26 -38.64
C PRO A 726 -4.72 -2.66 -37.56
N GLU A 727 -4.70 -3.28 -36.37
CA GLU A 727 -5.48 -2.90 -35.19
C GLU A 727 -4.56 -2.84 -33.95
N PRO A 728 -4.92 -2.03 -32.93
CA PRO A 728 -4.21 -2.04 -31.65
C PRO A 728 -4.32 -3.41 -30.97
N TYR A 729 -3.49 -3.67 -29.97
CA TYR A 729 -3.60 -4.89 -29.19
C TYR A 729 -4.92 -4.89 -28.39
N GLU A 730 -5.78 -5.86 -28.67
CA GLU A 730 -7.07 -5.99 -27.99
C GLU A 730 -6.92 -6.76 -26.68
N LEU A 731 -7.49 -6.17 -25.64
CA LEU A 731 -7.66 -6.81 -24.34
C LEU A 731 -8.97 -7.65 -24.34
N PRO A 732 -9.07 -8.69 -23.50
CA PRO A 732 -10.30 -9.47 -23.38
C PRO A 732 -11.52 -8.60 -23.05
N GLU A 733 -12.68 -8.93 -23.64
CA GLU A 733 -13.93 -8.25 -23.35
C GLU A 733 -14.34 -8.46 -21.88
N TYR A 734 -14.71 -7.38 -21.19
CA TYR A 734 -15.30 -7.43 -19.86
C TYR A 734 -16.76 -6.96 -19.93
N LYS A 735 -17.69 -7.87 -19.64
CA LYS A 735 -19.12 -7.55 -19.50
C LYS A 735 -19.43 -7.27 -18.04
N ASN A 736 -19.92 -6.07 -17.77
CA ASN A 736 -20.33 -5.69 -16.43
C ASN A 736 -21.59 -6.49 -16.03
N PRO A 737 -21.58 -7.30 -14.95
CA PRO A 737 -22.73 -8.11 -14.58
C PRO A 737 -23.98 -7.29 -14.24
N ASP A 738 -23.83 -5.98 -13.97
CA ASP A 738 -24.94 -5.08 -13.65
C ASP A 738 -25.64 -4.48 -14.88
N SER A 739 -25.07 -4.58 -16.09
CA SER A 739 -25.69 -4.05 -17.31
C SER A 739 -26.77 -4.98 -17.91
N ASP A 740 -26.79 -6.26 -17.54
CA ASP A 740 -27.74 -7.27 -18.05
C ASP A 740 -29.01 -7.44 -17.19
N ALA A 741 -29.16 -6.70 -16.11
CA ALA A 741 -30.35 -6.76 -15.26
C ALA A 741 -31.61 -6.10 -15.88
N GLY A 742 -31.53 -5.55 -17.10
CA GLY A 742 -32.61 -4.88 -17.81
C GLY A 742 -33.22 -5.64 -19.01
N SER A 743 -32.71 -6.80 -19.40
CA SER A 743 -33.19 -7.53 -20.56
C SER A 743 -33.16 -9.05 -20.35
N ASN A 744 -34.35 -9.63 -20.22
CA ASN A 744 -34.70 -11.03 -20.22
C ASN A 744 -34.38 -11.89 -18.98
N GLY A 745 -35.46 -12.11 -18.19
CA GLY A 745 -35.57 -13.27 -17.31
C GLY A 745 -35.63 -14.59 -18.10
N ASN A 746 -34.51 -15.30 -18.16
CA ASN A 746 -34.38 -16.74 -18.36
C ASN A 746 -32.90 -17.10 -18.51
N ASP A 747 -32.16 -17.10 -17.41
CA ASP A 747 -30.96 -17.93 -17.27
C ASP A 747 -30.56 -17.96 -15.79
N VAL A 748 -31.37 -18.68 -15.02
CA VAL A 748 -31.10 -19.04 -13.62
C VAL A 748 -30.39 -20.39 -13.60
N ILE A 749 -29.23 -20.51 -14.23
CA ILE A 749 -28.34 -21.66 -14.01
C ILE A 749 -26.91 -21.19 -14.36
N ASN A 750 -26.18 -20.62 -13.43
CA ASN A 750 -24.71 -20.64 -13.34
C ASN A 750 -24.14 -19.79 -12.18
N ARG A 751 -24.89 -19.62 -11.08
CA ARG A 751 -24.41 -18.90 -9.89
C ARG A 751 -23.64 -19.74 -8.86
N GLU A 752 -23.44 -21.04 -9.09
CA GLU A 752 -22.83 -21.93 -8.08
C GLU A 752 -21.37 -22.34 -8.32
N ARG A 753 -20.64 -21.68 -9.23
CA ARG A 753 -19.22 -22.06 -9.51
C ARG A 753 -18.15 -21.05 -9.09
N PHE A 754 -18.46 -20.04 -8.30
CA PHE A 754 -17.48 -19.04 -7.87
C PHE A 754 -17.27 -18.92 -6.34
N HIS A 755 -17.72 -19.93 -5.58
CA HIS A 755 -17.38 -20.07 -4.17
C HIS A 755 -16.85 -21.48 -3.90
N ALA A 756 -15.61 -21.74 -4.29
CA ALA A 756 -14.77 -22.81 -3.78
C ALA A 756 -13.31 -22.37 -3.87
#